data_1a6a699117bef81fc2e63a6b75566509
#
_entry.id   1a6a699117bef81fc2e63a6b75566509
#
_cell.length_a   1.000
_cell.length_b   1.000
_cell.length_c   1.000
_cell.angle_alpha   90.00
_cell.angle_beta   90.00
_cell.angle_gamma   90.00
#
_symmetry.space_group_name_H-M   'P 1'
#
loop_
_entity.id
_entity.type
_entity.pdbx_description
1 polymer ?
#
loop_
_entity_poly.entity_id
_entity_poly.type
_entity_poly.pdbx_seq_one_letter_code
_entity_poly.pdbx_strand_id
1 'polypeptide(L)'
;MRNSDNDDVAPGNRTVIPGYAANQLAKALLASENNADAELAERAARRVTDWQNILLNILGGTAHYGSRTPLPDIPLWATLEVATGGFATGRLLAGGPLDAYEKELLKRLSIPESGEARLRLNAYFLTDQGMDELMSWLDSGCYSIRYPEEGALLVVAWMCKASHAEEARQILSAISPFFPTLRFYPVPDFRSHRVDAGVFVQDVAATRRQLRRVSPHAAILAQRQSVLAWAPLHDRLLALFAETMSSDDWPCQIRPSGWTERAVKLLAEFDELANGSKVASKYRKAGSHYVQLRDYLRDCLVSFDALSPKDLGRIRHIYRCSVVKRGPPLSEKSMEVRGRQRAEVAAPLYSEISHLVERRFRPFNQDDGLDNTDLCKAPVTEAEATVSVPAGTALPRSLLRKIDRCMKESIEELIRRGLISSSEMMAFVLPQLTSGLHGLGIEDSGLRQLYASIYRAFRRRRSLLLLNLESQVRLGELPWVSAIDGFRRKDLSDATAARQALEQVVLLALEHFPHVILPNRLVREMAELARRAGMVIPLVEELATDIFMGTFGPKFTEAAKLAASMLQGSLYEYYYQIDVAKINGLQSVKASATSVWPWAKQEVRQDFAELCAQRAGVPLGQWHPASNGMLIEQQQILTTQNLAALIVGLDLRSALQGRFAGMAQSCFRWITSRNQMKVDDWHAQLILIKNSAYAWRQMVFYLSMLPQADLASALDWMETYLEKQSEQFQLRFRVVLDGLGECVQGRSHNQQARGQGGPFLGWSDKQHWLMG
;
A
#
# COMPACT_ATOMS: atom_id res chain seq x y z
N MET A 1 5.39 4.50 -3.02
CA MET A 1 4.90 4.91 -1.67
C MET A 1 5.52 3.96 -0.65
N ARG A 2 6.53 4.42 0.07
CA ARG A 2 7.08 3.65 1.20
C ARG A 2 6.04 3.67 2.31
N ASN A 3 5.46 2.52 2.63
CA ASN A 3 4.73 2.34 3.88
C ASN A 3 5.74 2.38 5.02
N SER A 4 5.93 3.54 5.61
CA SER A 4 6.64 3.71 6.87
C SER A 4 5.71 3.39 8.04
N ASP A 5 5.24 2.15 8.13
CA ASP A 5 4.66 1.60 9.35
C ASP A 5 5.68 0.61 9.95
N ASN A 6 6.89 1.09 10.19
CA ASN A 6 7.78 0.50 11.17
C ASN A 6 7.39 1.05 12.55
N ASP A 7 6.37 0.48 13.16
CA ASP A 7 6.26 0.48 14.60
C ASP A 7 7.29 -0.53 15.11
N ASP A 8 8.40 -0.04 15.64
CA ASP A 8 9.38 -0.77 16.43
C ASP A 8 8.70 -1.39 17.66
N VAL A 9 8.11 -2.58 17.45
CA VAL A 9 7.83 -3.50 18.55
C VAL A 9 9.06 -4.37 18.66
N ALA A 10 9.75 -4.24 19.79
CA ALA A 10 10.89 -5.08 20.15
C ALA A 10 10.65 -6.54 19.77
N PRO A 11 11.66 -7.27 19.26
CA PRO A 11 11.52 -8.66 18.86
C PRO A 11 11.33 -9.52 20.11
N GLY A 12 10.08 -9.57 20.60
CA GLY A 12 9.67 -10.62 21.54
C GLY A 12 9.81 -11.97 20.84
N ASN A 13 10.31 -12.94 21.54
CA ASN A 13 10.56 -14.31 21.13
C ASN A 13 9.40 -14.88 20.28
N ARG A 14 9.46 -14.70 18.95
CA ARG A 14 8.46 -15.22 18.03
C ARG A 14 8.88 -16.63 17.66
N THR A 15 8.14 -17.62 18.14
CA THR A 15 8.25 -18.99 17.64
C THR A 15 7.86 -18.97 16.15
N VAL A 16 8.86 -19.05 15.31
CA VAL A 16 8.65 -19.18 13.85
C VAL A 16 8.26 -20.63 13.60
N ILE A 17 7.09 -20.83 13.01
CA ILE A 17 6.62 -22.17 12.65
C ILE A 17 7.25 -22.55 11.31
N PRO A 18 8.11 -23.58 11.25
CA PRO A 18 8.89 -23.94 10.04
C PRO A 18 8.06 -24.65 8.96
N GLY A 19 6.75 -24.74 9.11
CA GLY A 19 5.89 -25.59 8.30
C GLY A 19 5.96 -25.33 6.79
N TYR A 20 6.04 -24.08 6.34
CA TYR A 20 6.15 -23.78 4.91
C TYR A 20 7.48 -24.30 4.32
N ALA A 21 8.58 -24.00 4.99
CA ALA A 21 9.91 -24.47 4.55
C ALA A 21 9.98 -26.00 4.54
N ALA A 22 9.43 -26.66 5.55
CA ALA A 22 9.35 -28.11 5.63
C ALA A 22 8.51 -28.71 4.48
N ASN A 23 7.38 -28.10 4.14
CA ASN A 23 6.56 -28.56 3.02
C ASN A 23 7.23 -28.37 1.66
N GLN A 24 7.91 -27.23 1.44
CA GLN A 24 8.67 -27.01 0.22
C GLN A 24 9.84 -27.98 0.10
N LEU A 25 10.51 -28.29 1.20
CA LEU A 25 11.55 -29.32 1.26
C LEU A 25 10.99 -30.68 0.85
N ALA A 26 9.83 -31.09 1.41
CA ALA A 26 9.18 -32.36 1.07
C ALA A 26 8.81 -32.43 -0.43
N LYS A 27 8.28 -31.34 -1.00
CA LYS A 27 7.98 -31.26 -2.43
C LYS A 27 9.25 -31.37 -3.29
N ALA A 28 10.34 -30.72 -2.89
CA ALA A 28 11.60 -30.77 -3.61
C ALA A 28 12.22 -32.18 -3.55
N LEU A 29 12.13 -32.87 -2.40
CA LEU A 29 12.56 -34.27 -2.24
C LEU A 29 11.79 -35.20 -3.18
N LEU A 30 10.45 -35.14 -3.15
CA LEU A 30 9.63 -35.93 -4.04
C LEU A 30 9.94 -35.68 -5.53
N ALA A 31 10.19 -34.43 -5.90
CA ALA A 31 10.55 -34.09 -7.26
C ALA A 31 11.93 -34.60 -7.65
N SER A 32 12.89 -34.65 -6.70
CA SER A 32 14.24 -35.18 -6.98
C SER A 32 14.26 -36.71 -7.13
N GLU A 33 13.37 -37.39 -6.40
CA GLU A 33 13.33 -38.86 -6.40
C GLU A 33 12.48 -39.44 -7.55
N ASN A 34 11.41 -38.74 -7.94
CA ASN A 34 10.43 -39.26 -8.91
C ASN A 34 10.61 -38.75 -10.35
N ASN A 35 11.60 -37.91 -10.61
CA ASN A 35 11.81 -37.35 -11.95
C ASN A 35 12.69 -38.30 -12.79
N ALA A 36 12.14 -38.75 -13.91
CA ALA A 36 12.89 -39.58 -14.87
C ALA A 36 13.95 -38.80 -15.66
N ASP A 37 13.84 -37.47 -15.70
CA ASP A 37 14.80 -36.58 -16.34
C ASP A 37 15.90 -36.19 -15.35
N ALA A 38 17.15 -36.57 -15.66
CA ALA A 38 18.31 -36.36 -14.80
C ALA A 38 18.56 -34.86 -14.51
N GLU A 39 18.33 -33.98 -15.49
CA GLU A 39 18.51 -32.52 -15.33
C GLU A 39 17.45 -31.90 -14.40
N LEU A 40 16.21 -32.35 -14.51
CA LEU A 40 15.13 -31.93 -13.62
C LEU A 40 15.30 -32.49 -12.21
N ALA A 41 15.78 -33.71 -12.07
CA ALA A 41 16.12 -34.33 -10.78
C ALA A 41 17.27 -33.57 -10.08
N GLU A 42 18.34 -33.19 -10.79
CA GLU A 42 19.42 -32.40 -10.24
C GLU A 42 18.98 -31.00 -9.81
N ARG A 43 18.10 -30.36 -10.56
CA ARG A 43 17.51 -29.06 -10.17
C ARG A 43 16.65 -29.18 -8.92
N ALA A 44 15.87 -30.25 -8.81
CA ALA A 44 15.08 -30.52 -7.61
C ALA A 44 16.00 -30.79 -6.40
N ALA A 45 17.12 -31.50 -6.59
CA ALA A 45 18.13 -31.75 -5.55
C ALA A 45 18.78 -30.43 -5.05
N ARG A 46 19.05 -29.47 -5.94
CA ARG A 46 19.52 -28.12 -5.52
C ARG A 46 18.49 -27.42 -4.66
N ARG A 47 17.19 -27.49 -5.00
CA ARG A 47 16.11 -26.92 -4.17
C ARG A 47 15.98 -27.60 -2.81
N VAL A 48 16.28 -28.91 -2.71
CA VAL A 48 16.35 -29.61 -1.43
C VAL A 48 17.38 -28.95 -0.52
N THR A 49 18.57 -28.67 -1.04
CA THR A 49 19.64 -28.00 -0.30
C THR A 49 19.23 -26.58 0.15
N ASP A 50 18.61 -25.82 -0.75
CA ASP A 50 18.15 -24.46 -0.45
C ASP A 50 17.09 -24.44 0.65
N TRP A 51 16.07 -25.31 0.56
CA TRP A 51 15.02 -25.41 1.57
C TRP A 51 15.51 -26.01 2.89
N GLN A 52 16.47 -26.93 2.87
CA GLN A 52 17.16 -27.39 4.08
C GLN A 52 17.85 -26.25 4.81
N ASN A 53 18.61 -25.42 4.08
CA ASN A 53 19.30 -24.27 4.65
C ASN A 53 18.31 -23.26 5.26
N ILE A 54 17.20 -22.97 4.56
CA ILE A 54 16.15 -22.09 5.07
C ILE A 54 15.54 -22.68 6.34
N LEU A 55 15.22 -23.97 6.35
CA LEU A 55 14.64 -24.64 7.50
C LEU A 55 15.59 -24.64 8.70
N LEU A 56 16.88 -24.92 8.48
CA LEU A 56 17.91 -24.87 9.52
C LEU A 56 18.06 -23.46 10.10
N ASN A 57 18.03 -22.43 9.26
CA ASN A 57 18.10 -21.04 9.70
C ASN A 57 16.87 -20.62 10.52
N ILE A 58 15.69 -21.13 10.17
CA ILE A 58 14.46 -20.91 10.95
C ILE A 58 14.57 -21.60 12.33
N LEU A 59 14.98 -22.89 12.35
CA LEU A 59 15.13 -23.68 13.57
C LEU A 59 16.25 -23.15 14.47
N GLY A 60 17.32 -22.66 13.87
CA GLY A 60 18.45 -22.04 14.56
C GLY A 60 18.18 -20.60 15.04
N GLY A 61 17.02 -20.01 14.73
CA GLY A 61 16.66 -18.65 15.13
C GLY A 61 17.43 -17.55 14.42
N THR A 62 18.16 -17.86 13.36
CA THR A 62 18.95 -16.91 12.56
C THR A 62 18.13 -16.25 11.45
N ALA A 63 16.96 -16.81 11.10
CA ALA A 63 16.02 -16.24 10.14
C ALA A 63 14.60 -16.21 10.69
N HIS A 64 13.90 -15.10 10.46
CA HIS A 64 12.52 -14.89 10.88
C HIS A 64 11.59 -14.88 9.67
N TYR A 65 11.16 -16.07 9.24
CA TYR A 65 10.17 -16.23 8.17
C TYR A 65 8.81 -16.58 8.75
N GLY A 66 7.74 -15.91 8.30
CA GLY A 66 6.37 -16.28 8.68
C GLY A 66 6.06 -17.69 8.19
N SER A 67 5.50 -18.54 9.05
CA SER A 67 4.98 -19.84 8.64
C SER A 67 3.67 -19.66 7.87
N ARG A 68 3.51 -20.43 6.81
CA ARG A 68 2.36 -20.34 5.90
C ARG A 68 1.68 -21.71 5.69
N THR A 69 2.22 -22.74 6.31
CA THR A 69 1.69 -24.09 6.18
C THR A 69 0.90 -24.42 7.43
N PRO A 70 -0.30 -25.02 7.30
CA PRO A 70 -1.04 -25.52 8.43
C PRO A 70 -0.18 -26.50 9.22
N LEU A 71 -0.26 -26.41 10.55
CA LEU A 71 0.33 -27.42 11.40
C LEU A 71 -0.56 -28.67 11.35
N PRO A 72 0.03 -29.88 11.37
CA PRO A 72 -0.75 -31.11 11.57
C PRO A 72 -1.59 -30.98 12.85
N ASP A 73 -2.80 -31.48 12.81
CA ASP A 73 -3.73 -31.55 13.95
C ASP A 73 -4.25 -30.20 14.50
N ILE A 74 -3.89 -29.08 13.89
CA ILE A 74 -4.42 -27.76 14.22
C ILE A 74 -5.24 -27.24 13.05
N PRO A 75 -6.49 -26.80 13.27
CA PRO A 75 -7.29 -26.18 12.22
C PRO A 75 -6.59 -24.98 11.59
N LEU A 76 -6.74 -24.81 10.28
CA LEU A 76 -6.06 -23.76 9.53
C LEU A 76 -6.32 -22.35 10.09
N TRP A 77 -7.54 -22.09 10.53
CA TRP A 77 -7.96 -20.82 11.12
C TRP A 77 -7.34 -20.56 12.51
N ALA A 78 -6.89 -21.62 13.20
CA ALA A 78 -6.38 -21.53 14.56
C ALA A 78 -4.87 -21.31 14.67
N THR A 79 -4.12 -21.36 13.56
CA THR A 79 -2.72 -20.92 13.58
C THR A 79 -2.70 -19.39 13.74
N LEU A 80 -1.85 -18.89 14.63
CA LEU A 80 -1.77 -17.46 14.91
C LEU A 80 -1.57 -16.61 13.65
N GLU A 81 -0.69 -17.05 12.75
CA GLU A 81 -0.43 -16.36 11.49
C GLU A 81 -1.65 -16.32 10.57
N VAL A 82 -2.43 -17.39 10.53
CA VAL A 82 -3.63 -17.49 9.70
C VAL A 82 -4.78 -16.72 10.33
N ALA A 83 -5.08 -16.99 11.59
CA ALA A 83 -6.18 -16.38 12.32
C ALA A 83 -6.05 -14.84 12.37
N THR A 84 -4.83 -14.33 12.49
CA THR A 84 -4.56 -12.90 12.59
C THR A 84 -4.25 -12.22 11.25
N GLY A 85 -4.26 -12.95 10.15
CA GLY A 85 -3.86 -12.42 8.85
C GLY A 85 -2.40 -12.01 8.75
N GLY A 86 -1.56 -12.53 9.67
CA GLY A 86 -0.17 -12.14 9.83
C GLY A 86 0.83 -12.80 8.87
N PHE A 87 0.39 -13.61 7.97
CA PHE A 87 1.22 -14.40 7.06
C PHE A 87 2.40 -13.61 6.42
N ALA A 88 2.16 -12.41 5.90
CA ALA A 88 3.18 -11.64 5.22
C ALA A 88 4.01 -10.76 6.15
N THR A 89 3.45 -10.39 7.28
CA THR A 89 4.02 -9.34 8.13
C THR A 89 4.52 -9.84 9.46
N GLY A 90 4.24 -11.10 9.80
CA GLY A 90 4.51 -11.65 11.13
C GLY A 90 3.75 -10.92 12.25
N ARG A 91 2.73 -10.12 11.94
CA ARG A 91 1.90 -9.44 12.93
C ARG A 91 0.88 -10.43 13.50
N LEU A 92 0.87 -10.53 14.81
CA LEU A 92 -0.09 -11.33 15.57
C LEU A 92 -1.20 -10.40 16.05
N LEU A 93 -2.30 -10.30 15.32
CA LEU A 93 -3.34 -9.30 15.58
C LEU A 93 -4.22 -9.67 16.77
N ALA A 94 -5.03 -10.72 16.68
CA ALA A 94 -5.88 -11.17 17.79
C ALA A 94 -5.10 -11.86 18.91
N GLY A 95 -3.91 -12.36 18.64
CA GLY A 95 -2.98 -12.97 19.61
C GLY A 95 -1.81 -12.07 20.00
N GLY A 96 -1.83 -10.78 19.61
CA GLY A 96 -0.80 -9.79 19.96
C GLY A 96 -0.80 -9.39 21.45
N PRO A 97 -0.01 -8.40 21.84
CA PRO A 97 -0.02 -7.89 23.21
C PRO A 97 -1.41 -7.38 23.61
N LEU A 98 -1.70 -7.39 24.90
CA LEU A 98 -2.96 -6.86 25.45
C LEU A 98 -3.13 -5.39 25.06
N ASP A 99 -4.30 -5.05 24.51
CA ASP A 99 -4.61 -3.66 24.17
C ASP A 99 -5.10 -2.86 25.41
N ALA A 100 -5.32 -1.57 25.21
CA ALA A 100 -5.73 -0.67 26.30
C ALA A 100 -7.05 -1.10 26.93
N TYR A 101 -7.99 -1.59 26.12
CA TYR A 101 -9.28 -2.07 26.60
C TYR A 101 -9.13 -3.36 27.43
N GLU A 102 -8.31 -4.31 26.98
CA GLU A 102 -8.06 -5.55 27.73
C GLU A 102 -7.43 -5.24 29.10
N LYS A 103 -6.48 -4.30 29.15
CA LYS A 103 -5.84 -3.86 30.41
C LYS A 103 -6.82 -3.17 31.37
N GLU A 104 -7.73 -2.37 30.84
CA GLU A 104 -8.77 -1.71 31.64
C GLU A 104 -9.79 -2.73 32.16
N LEU A 105 -10.17 -3.71 31.34
CA LEU A 105 -11.06 -4.80 31.74
C LEU A 105 -10.44 -5.68 32.84
N LEU A 106 -9.14 -6.01 32.73
CA LEU A 106 -8.39 -6.71 33.77
C LEU A 106 -8.42 -5.96 35.10
N LYS A 107 -8.22 -4.63 35.09
CA LYS A 107 -8.32 -3.79 36.29
C LYS A 107 -9.73 -3.83 36.88
N ARG A 108 -10.76 -3.68 36.06
CA ARG A 108 -12.18 -3.71 36.49
C ARG A 108 -12.51 -5.03 37.15
N LEU A 109 -11.99 -6.13 36.61
CA LEU A 109 -12.23 -7.47 37.11
C LEU A 109 -11.26 -7.93 38.23
N SER A 110 -10.31 -7.07 38.61
CA SER A 110 -9.24 -7.40 39.56
C SER A 110 -8.43 -8.64 39.18
N ILE A 111 -8.24 -8.85 37.88
CA ILE A 111 -7.44 -9.96 37.32
C ILE A 111 -6.00 -9.44 37.10
N PRO A 112 -4.97 -10.14 37.61
CA PRO A 112 -3.58 -9.73 37.39
C PRO A 112 -3.18 -9.84 35.93
N GLU A 113 -2.36 -8.88 35.45
CA GLU A 113 -1.78 -8.88 34.11
C GLU A 113 -0.69 -9.96 34.03
N SER A 114 -1.08 -11.20 33.69
CA SER A 114 -0.22 -12.38 33.63
C SER A 114 -0.32 -13.05 32.25
N GLY A 115 0.50 -14.06 31.98
CA GLY A 115 0.42 -14.86 30.75
C GLY A 115 -0.93 -15.55 30.52
N GLU A 116 -1.74 -15.73 31.55
CA GLU A 116 -3.10 -16.30 31.50
C GLU A 116 -4.22 -15.24 31.39
N ALA A 117 -3.86 -13.95 31.32
CA ALA A 117 -4.85 -12.87 31.32
C ALA A 117 -5.93 -13.08 30.25
N ARG A 118 -5.54 -13.45 29.04
CA ARG A 118 -6.47 -13.64 27.91
C ARG A 118 -7.39 -14.83 28.10
N LEU A 119 -6.89 -15.95 28.67
CA LEU A 119 -7.71 -17.08 29.07
C LEU A 119 -8.81 -16.65 30.05
N ARG A 120 -8.44 -15.87 31.07
CA ARG A 120 -9.39 -15.39 32.09
C ARG A 120 -10.39 -14.38 31.52
N LEU A 121 -9.99 -13.52 30.59
CA LEU A 121 -10.90 -12.60 29.92
C LEU A 121 -11.90 -13.33 29.01
N ASN A 122 -11.46 -14.32 28.22
CA ASN A 122 -12.38 -15.16 27.45
C ASN A 122 -13.34 -15.91 28.35
N ALA A 123 -12.85 -16.48 29.48
CA ALA A 123 -13.70 -17.18 30.45
C ALA A 123 -14.68 -16.23 31.14
N TYR A 124 -14.30 -14.95 31.43
CA TYR A 124 -15.21 -13.99 32.00
C TYR A 124 -16.46 -13.79 31.14
N PHE A 125 -16.29 -13.68 29.82
CA PHE A 125 -17.42 -13.50 28.89
C PHE A 125 -18.32 -14.74 28.78
N LEU A 126 -17.97 -15.84 29.41
CA LEU A 126 -18.81 -17.04 29.55
C LEU A 126 -19.52 -17.14 30.94
N THR A 127 -19.28 -16.18 31.84
CA THR A 127 -20.05 -16.00 33.06
C THR A 127 -21.38 -15.31 32.77
N ASP A 128 -22.35 -15.41 33.66
CA ASP A 128 -23.65 -14.72 33.49
C ASP A 128 -23.46 -13.22 33.24
N GLN A 129 -22.63 -12.57 34.04
CA GLN A 129 -22.33 -11.14 33.88
C GLN A 129 -21.69 -10.81 32.53
N GLY A 130 -20.70 -11.61 32.11
CA GLY A 130 -20.01 -11.39 30.81
C GLY A 130 -20.93 -11.69 29.64
N MET A 131 -21.81 -12.68 29.76
CA MET A 131 -22.80 -13.00 28.74
C MET A 131 -23.86 -11.90 28.62
N ASP A 132 -24.30 -11.31 29.72
CA ASP A 132 -25.20 -10.14 29.72
C ASP A 132 -24.56 -8.93 29.02
N GLU A 133 -23.27 -8.70 29.25
CA GLU A 133 -22.54 -7.64 28.51
C GLU A 133 -22.51 -7.93 27.01
N LEU A 134 -22.20 -9.15 26.58
CA LEU A 134 -22.21 -9.52 25.16
C LEU A 134 -23.59 -9.38 24.53
N MET A 135 -24.66 -9.78 25.22
CA MET A 135 -26.03 -9.63 24.75
C MET A 135 -26.43 -8.16 24.64
N SER A 136 -26.05 -7.34 25.61
CA SER A 136 -26.28 -5.88 25.57
C SER A 136 -25.58 -5.23 24.36
N TRP A 137 -24.34 -5.63 24.07
CA TRP A 137 -23.62 -5.13 22.90
C TRP A 137 -24.26 -5.62 21.60
N LEU A 138 -24.71 -6.86 21.54
CA LEU A 138 -25.39 -7.42 20.38
C LEU A 138 -26.70 -6.67 20.08
N ASP A 139 -27.51 -6.42 21.11
CA ASP A 139 -28.81 -5.73 20.97
C ASP A 139 -28.64 -4.24 20.62
N SER A 140 -27.66 -3.58 21.19
CA SER A 140 -27.37 -2.18 20.91
C SER A 140 -26.55 -1.96 19.62
N GLY A 141 -25.86 -2.98 19.13
CA GLY A 141 -24.85 -2.86 18.06
C GLY A 141 -23.61 -2.05 18.46
N CYS A 142 -23.43 -1.80 19.76
CA CYS A 142 -22.34 -0.99 20.31
C CYS A 142 -21.06 -1.77 20.51
N TYR A 143 -20.54 -2.37 19.47
CA TYR A 143 -19.29 -3.11 19.46
C TYR A 143 -18.51 -2.92 18.14
N SER A 144 -17.19 -3.09 18.21
CA SER A 144 -16.30 -3.09 17.06
C SER A 144 -15.58 -4.42 16.94
N ILE A 145 -15.56 -5.00 15.73
CA ILE A 145 -14.82 -6.22 15.38
C ILE A 145 -13.68 -5.81 14.45
N ARG A 146 -12.47 -5.85 14.95
CA ARG A 146 -11.25 -5.55 14.18
C ARG A 146 -10.65 -6.79 13.56
N TYR A 147 -10.83 -7.93 14.22
CA TYR A 147 -10.37 -9.25 13.79
C TYR A 147 -11.53 -10.24 13.81
N PRO A 148 -11.62 -11.16 12.84
CA PRO A 148 -12.78 -12.04 12.72
C PRO A 148 -13.02 -12.90 13.96
N GLU A 149 -11.98 -13.24 14.73
CA GLU A 149 -12.05 -14.00 15.98
C GLU A 149 -12.88 -13.30 17.06
N GLU A 150 -12.80 -11.95 17.10
CA GLU A 150 -13.50 -11.14 18.11
C GLU A 150 -15.04 -11.24 18.02
N GLY A 151 -15.57 -11.78 16.93
CA GLY A 151 -16.99 -12.02 16.77
C GLY A 151 -17.48 -13.34 17.37
N ALA A 152 -16.58 -14.26 17.73
CA ALA A 152 -16.97 -15.63 18.07
C ALA A 152 -17.88 -15.71 19.30
N LEU A 153 -17.53 -15.03 20.41
CA LEU A 153 -18.35 -15.06 21.63
C LEU A 153 -19.65 -14.28 21.48
N LEU A 154 -19.74 -13.29 20.60
CA LEU A 154 -21.03 -12.66 20.25
C LEU A 154 -21.95 -13.65 19.52
N VAL A 155 -21.40 -14.51 18.64
CA VAL A 155 -22.18 -15.57 17.99
C VAL A 155 -22.67 -16.57 19.03
N VAL A 156 -21.82 -16.98 19.97
CA VAL A 156 -22.20 -17.84 21.09
C VAL A 156 -23.33 -17.21 21.91
N ALA A 157 -23.24 -15.93 22.26
CA ALA A 157 -24.26 -15.20 22.98
C ALA A 157 -25.61 -15.19 22.21
N TRP A 158 -25.55 -14.90 20.90
CA TRP A 158 -26.72 -14.94 20.04
C TRP A 158 -27.35 -16.34 19.99
N MET A 159 -26.53 -17.40 19.83
CA MET A 159 -27.00 -18.80 19.83
C MET A 159 -27.71 -19.16 21.15
N CYS A 160 -27.14 -18.76 22.29
CA CYS A 160 -27.76 -18.97 23.59
C CYS A 160 -29.10 -18.26 23.71
N LYS A 161 -29.17 -16.98 23.26
CA LYS A 161 -30.41 -16.18 23.24
C LYS A 161 -31.49 -16.79 22.34
N ALA A 162 -31.09 -17.35 21.20
CA ALA A 162 -31.97 -18.02 20.24
C ALA A 162 -32.29 -19.47 20.58
N SER A 163 -31.91 -19.98 21.77
CA SER A 163 -32.11 -21.37 22.23
C SER A 163 -31.36 -22.42 21.39
N HIS A 164 -30.25 -22.07 20.76
CA HIS A 164 -29.35 -22.96 19.99
C HIS A 164 -28.13 -23.38 20.83
N ALA A 165 -28.36 -23.94 22.00
CA ALA A 165 -27.31 -24.27 22.96
C ALA A 165 -26.30 -25.33 22.48
N GLU A 166 -26.73 -26.21 21.58
CA GLU A 166 -25.84 -27.23 21.03
C GLU A 166 -24.81 -26.64 20.04
N GLU A 167 -25.27 -25.76 19.15
CA GLU A 167 -24.40 -25.03 18.22
C GLU A 167 -23.43 -24.14 18.99
N ALA A 168 -23.89 -23.47 20.05
CA ALA A 168 -23.04 -22.69 20.93
C ALA A 168 -21.93 -23.56 21.57
N ARG A 169 -22.26 -24.78 22.08
CA ARG A 169 -21.27 -25.70 22.62
C ARG A 169 -20.26 -26.19 21.59
N GLN A 170 -20.69 -26.44 20.36
CA GLN A 170 -19.80 -26.85 19.27
C GLN A 170 -18.80 -25.73 18.95
N ILE A 171 -19.22 -24.44 18.86
CA ILE A 171 -18.34 -23.32 18.70
C ILE A 171 -17.35 -23.25 19.87
N LEU A 172 -17.83 -23.29 21.11
CA LEU A 172 -16.98 -23.23 22.30
C LEU A 172 -15.96 -24.36 22.35
N SER A 173 -16.36 -25.59 22.01
CA SER A 173 -15.44 -26.71 21.90
C SER A 173 -14.32 -26.48 20.90
N ALA A 174 -14.63 -25.83 19.78
CA ALA A 174 -13.64 -25.51 18.73
C ALA A 174 -12.69 -24.39 19.13
N ILE A 175 -13.14 -23.36 19.87
CA ILE A 175 -12.33 -22.15 20.15
C ILE A 175 -11.66 -22.17 21.53
N SER A 176 -12.19 -22.89 22.53
CA SER A 176 -11.66 -22.87 23.90
C SER A 176 -10.20 -23.29 24.04
N PRO A 177 -9.64 -24.23 23.22
CA PRO A 177 -8.21 -24.52 23.27
C PRO A 177 -7.30 -23.33 22.98
N PHE A 178 -7.82 -22.30 22.31
CA PHE A 178 -7.08 -21.13 21.90
C PHE A 178 -7.32 -19.88 22.78
N PHE A 179 -8.12 -20.02 23.83
CA PHE A 179 -8.40 -18.97 24.82
C PHE A 179 -7.15 -18.34 25.45
N PRO A 180 -6.08 -19.09 25.73
CA PRO A 180 -4.85 -18.49 26.26
C PRO A 180 -4.16 -17.54 25.28
N THR A 181 -4.36 -17.73 23.97
CA THR A 181 -3.59 -17.04 22.93
C THR A 181 -4.39 -16.03 22.10
N LEU A 182 -5.67 -16.30 21.83
CA LEU A 182 -6.51 -15.48 20.97
C LEU A 182 -7.64 -14.81 21.76
N ARG A 183 -8.03 -13.63 21.30
CA ARG A 183 -9.17 -12.88 21.81
C ARG A 183 -10.41 -13.22 21.00
N PHE A 184 -11.49 -13.66 21.65
CA PHE A 184 -12.75 -14.05 21.02
C PHE A 184 -13.93 -13.13 21.35
N TYR A 185 -13.70 -12.06 22.06
CA TYR A 185 -14.68 -11.02 22.40
C TYR A 185 -14.38 -9.70 21.68
N PRO A 186 -15.40 -8.87 21.38
CA PRO A 186 -15.23 -7.62 20.69
C PRO A 186 -14.69 -6.51 21.60
N VAL A 187 -14.38 -5.37 21.01
CA VAL A 187 -14.14 -4.14 21.76
C VAL A 187 -15.45 -3.35 21.83
N PRO A 188 -15.88 -2.87 23.01
CA PRO A 188 -17.08 -2.03 23.11
C PRO A 188 -16.89 -0.75 22.29
N ASP A 189 -17.95 -0.39 21.56
CA ASP A 189 -18.04 0.89 20.84
C ASP A 189 -19.39 1.51 21.20
N PHE A 190 -19.38 2.73 21.67
CA PHE A 190 -20.57 3.41 22.19
C PHE A 190 -21.56 3.90 21.12
N ARG A 191 -21.36 3.54 19.86
CA ARG A 191 -22.20 3.96 18.74
C ARG A 191 -22.64 2.78 17.90
N SER A 192 -23.96 2.71 17.62
CA SER A 192 -24.48 1.68 16.72
C SER A 192 -23.98 1.91 15.29
N HIS A 193 -23.37 0.90 14.71
CA HIS A 193 -22.98 0.89 13.31
C HIS A 193 -24.25 0.70 12.45
N ARG A 194 -24.64 1.73 11.71
CA ARG A 194 -25.59 1.55 10.62
C ARG A 194 -24.87 1.01 9.40
N VAL A 195 -25.42 -0.05 8.81
CA VAL A 195 -24.99 -0.53 7.49
C VAL A 195 -25.53 0.48 6.48
N ASP A 196 -24.66 1.35 6.01
CA ASP A 196 -24.98 2.41 5.07
C ASP A 196 -24.29 2.12 3.71
N ALA A 197 -24.83 2.65 2.62
CA ALA A 197 -24.31 2.42 1.26
C ALA A 197 -22.98 3.15 0.98
N GLY A 198 -22.52 4.01 1.87
CA GLY A 198 -21.29 4.76 1.72
C GLY A 198 -20.04 3.98 2.17
N VAL A 199 -18.91 4.31 1.56
CA VAL A 199 -17.59 3.79 1.95
C VAL A 199 -16.65 4.95 2.31
N PHE A 200 -15.61 4.66 3.08
CA PHE A 200 -14.57 5.62 3.45
C PHE A 200 -13.19 4.97 3.29
N VAL A 201 -12.17 5.76 3.01
CA VAL A 201 -10.80 5.27 2.85
C VAL A 201 -10.12 5.06 4.20
N GLN A 202 -10.46 5.86 5.19
CA GLN A 202 -9.88 5.84 6.52
C GLN A 202 -10.94 6.21 7.58
N ASP A 203 -11.00 5.45 8.67
CA ASP A 203 -11.87 5.76 9.79
C ASP A 203 -11.39 6.98 10.61
N VAL A 204 -12.30 7.54 11.39
CA VAL A 204 -12.04 8.71 12.25
C VAL A 204 -10.97 8.40 13.30
N ALA A 205 -11.01 7.23 13.93
CA ALA A 205 -10.06 6.87 14.97
C ALA A 205 -8.63 6.76 14.41
N ALA A 206 -8.46 6.16 13.22
CA ALA A 206 -7.16 6.09 12.55
C ALA A 206 -6.66 7.48 12.13
N THR A 207 -7.54 8.34 11.63
CA THR A 207 -7.18 9.73 11.28
C THR A 207 -6.72 10.50 12.51
N ARG A 208 -7.44 10.40 13.64
CA ARG A 208 -7.02 11.00 14.91
C ARG A 208 -5.65 10.52 15.36
N ARG A 209 -5.41 9.20 15.31
CA ARG A 209 -4.09 8.64 15.63
C ARG A 209 -2.98 9.24 14.75
N GLN A 210 -3.22 9.36 13.44
CA GLN A 210 -2.26 9.96 12.52
C GLN A 210 -2.03 11.45 12.78
N LEU A 211 -3.08 12.21 13.08
CA LEU A 211 -2.99 13.64 13.38
C LEU A 211 -2.21 13.90 14.68
N ARG A 212 -2.45 13.08 15.70
CA ARG A 212 -1.79 13.18 17.02
C ARG A 212 -0.29 12.85 16.95
N ARG A 213 0.11 11.93 16.07
CA ARG A 213 1.53 11.52 15.92
C ARG A 213 2.40 12.53 15.18
N VAL A 214 1.82 13.58 14.61
CA VAL A 214 2.60 14.60 13.89
C VAL A 214 3.44 15.39 14.88
N SER A 215 4.75 15.33 14.71
CA SER A 215 5.73 16.12 15.49
C SER A 215 6.43 17.15 14.61
N PRO A 216 6.94 18.24 15.17
CA PRO A 216 7.70 19.21 14.41
C PRO A 216 8.95 18.58 13.77
N HIS A 217 9.18 18.85 12.50
CA HIS A 217 10.39 18.36 11.83
C HIS A 217 11.62 19.15 12.27
N ALA A 218 12.67 18.46 12.71
CA ALA A 218 13.89 19.07 13.26
C ALA A 218 14.53 20.10 12.31
N ALA A 219 14.52 19.86 10.97
CA ALA A 219 15.05 20.82 10.01
C ALA A 219 14.22 22.11 9.94
N ILE A 220 12.89 22.04 10.10
CA ILE A 220 12.01 23.24 10.12
C ILE A 220 12.29 24.05 11.39
N LEU A 221 12.43 23.39 12.54
CA LEU A 221 12.80 24.06 13.80
C LEU A 221 14.17 24.73 13.69
N ALA A 222 15.14 24.03 13.12
CA ALA A 222 16.47 24.58 12.85
C ALA A 222 16.43 25.79 11.92
N GLN A 223 15.60 25.76 10.86
CA GLN A 223 15.42 26.89 9.96
C GLN A 223 14.75 28.08 10.66
N ARG A 224 13.69 27.86 11.46
CA ARG A 224 13.05 28.91 12.25
C ARG A 224 14.05 29.58 13.18
N GLN A 225 14.77 28.82 13.97
CA GLN A 225 15.80 29.35 14.84
C GLN A 225 16.89 30.09 14.06
N SER A 226 17.30 29.58 12.91
CA SER A 226 18.28 30.23 12.05
C SER A 226 17.81 31.59 11.55
N VAL A 227 16.54 31.75 11.21
CA VAL A 227 15.99 33.02 10.71
C VAL A 227 15.67 33.99 11.85
N LEU A 228 15.09 33.51 12.94
CA LEU A 228 14.62 34.37 14.03
C LEU A 228 15.71 34.81 14.97
N ALA A 229 16.62 33.94 15.37
CA ALA A 229 17.64 34.19 16.36
C ALA A 229 19.04 34.43 15.77
N TRP A 230 19.51 33.52 14.91
CA TRP A 230 20.88 33.59 14.39
C TRP A 230 21.10 34.59 13.26
N ALA A 231 20.15 34.77 12.36
CA ALA A 231 20.33 35.67 11.23
C ALA A 231 20.45 37.14 11.63
N PRO A 232 19.70 37.68 12.63
CA PRO A 232 19.87 39.02 13.11
C PRO A 232 21.26 39.27 13.69
N LEU A 233 21.79 38.32 14.47
CA LEU A 233 23.14 38.42 15.03
C LEU A 233 24.19 38.43 13.92
N HIS A 234 24.04 37.59 12.92
CA HIS A 234 24.93 37.53 11.78
C HIS A 234 24.88 38.82 10.92
N ASP A 235 23.71 39.41 10.73
CA ASP A 235 23.58 40.68 9.99
C ASP A 235 24.25 41.82 10.72
N ARG A 236 24.15 41.88 12.07
CA ARG A 236 24.89 42.80 12.94
C ARG A 236 26.40 42.56 12.88
N LEU A 237 26.83 41.30 12.81
CA LEU A 237 28.24 40.93 12.64
C LEU A 237 28.82 41.45 11.31
N LEU A 238 28.06 41.25 10.22
CA LEU A 238 28.42 41.78 8.90
C LEU A 238 28.46 43.32 8.88
N ALA A 239 27.52 43.97 9.58
CA ALA A 239 27.52 45.43 9.71
C ALA A 239 28.75 45.96 10.48
N LEU A 240 29.13 45.27 11.59
CA LEU A 240 30.35 45.62 12.33
C LEU A 240 31.62 45.51 11.47
N PHE A 241 31.75 44.48 10.65
CA PHE A 241 32.87 44.39 9.71
C PHE A 241 32.77 45.44 8.59
N ALA A 242 31.58 45.76 8.11
CA ALA A 242 31.39 46.79 7.08
C ALA A 242 31.86 48.18 7.58
N GLU A 243 31.61 48.51 8.83
CA GLU A 243 32.08 49.75 9.48
C GLU A 243 33.61 49.86 9.53
N THR A 244 34.35 48.74 9.48
CA THR A 244 35.81 48.71 9.47
C THR A 244 36.42 48.69 8.06
N MET A 245 35.61 48.71 7.01
CA MET A 245 36.09 48.56 5.62
C MET A 245 36.50 49.86 5.02
N SER A 246 37.54 49.80 4.19
CA SER A 246 37.94 50.89 3.27
C SER A 246 37.04 50.94 2.03
N SER A 247 37.27 51.91 1.13
CA SER A 247 36.59 52.07 -0.17
C SER A 247 36.64 50.82 -1.05
N ASP A 248 37.64 49.95 -0.86
CA ASP A 248 37.84 48.72 -1.63
C ASP A 248 37.30 47.47 -0.97
N ASP A 249 36.44 47.61 0.02
CA ASP A 249 35.87 46.54 0.85
C ASP A 249 36.92 45.69 1.61
N TRP A 250 38.08 46.23 1.97
CA TRP A 250 39.04 45.56 2.83
C TRP A 250 38.69 45.80 4.30
N PRO A 251 38.47 44.72 5.12
CA PRO A 251 38.09 44.83 6.50
C PRO A 251 39.27 45.26 7.39
N CYS A 252 38.96 45.70 8.59
CA CYS A 252 39.90 46.06 9.63
C CYS A 252 40.87 47.21 9.27
N GLN A 253 40.45 48.13 8.40
CA GLN A 253 41.22 49.33 8.03
C GLN A 253 40.93 50.54 8.94
N ILE A 254 39.70 50.58 9.46
CA ILE A 254 39.21 51.68 10.31
C ILE A 254 38.62 51.08 11.60
N ARG A 255 38.85 51.71 12.74
CA ARG A 255 38.22 51.34 14.03
C ARG A 255 37.28 52.47 14.46
N PRO A 256 35.99 52.42 14.21
CA PRO A 256 35.03 53.43 14.64
C PRO A 256 34.90 53.50 16.17
N SER A 257 34.54 54.69 16.67
CA SER A 257 34.27 54.87 18.12
C SER A 257 33.14 53.93 18.60
N GLY A 258 33.30 53.28 19.73
CA GLY A 258 32.35 52.37 20.32
C GLY A 258 32.22 51.02 19.56
N TRP A 259 33.05 50.73 18.57
CA TRP A 259 33.04 49.48 17.81
C TRP A 259 33.39 48.29 18.73
N THR A 260 34.36 48.41 19.57
CA THR A 260 34.84 47.36 20.47
C THR A 260 33.73 46.92 21.49
N GLU A 261 33.04 47.90 22.04
CA GLU A 261 31.94 47.63 23.02
C GLU A 261 30.79 46.91 22.31
N ARG A 262 30.42 47.31 21.10
CA ARG A 262 29.41 46.66 20.29
C ARG A 262 29.80 45.22 19.88
N ALA A 263 31.08 45.01 19.56
CA ALA A 263 31.63 43.71 19.19
C ALA A 263 31.62 42.72 20.38
N VAL A 264 32.04 43.18 21.57
CA VAL A 264 31.99 42.40 22.81
C VAL A 264 30.55 42.00 23.15
N LYS A 265 29.63 42.96 23.12
CA LYS A 265 28.19 42.68 23.35
C LYS A 265 27.64 41.67 22.39
N LEU A 266 27.94 41.81 21.09
CA LEU A 266 27.48 40.88 20.07
C LEU A 266 28.02 39.47 20.26
N LEU A 267 29.28 39.30 20.64
CA LEU A 267 29.85 37.97 20.94
C LEU A 267 29.20 37.33 22.17
N ALA A 268 28.93 38.11 23.23
CA ALA A 268 28.21 37.60 24.39
C ALA A 268 26.81 37.07 24.03
N GLU A 269 26.06 37.82 23.17
CA GLU A 269 24.75 37.37 22.66
C GLU A 269 24.86 36.09 21.80
N PHE A 270 25.93 35.94 21.00
CA PHE A 270 26.21 34.71 20.26
C PHE A 270 26.47 33.53 21.18
N ASP A 271 27.28 33.70 22.22
CA ASP A 271 27.66 32.64 23.13
C ASP A 271 26.48 32.23 24.03
N GLU A 272 25.66 33.16 24.48
CA GLU A 272 24.41 32.89 25.17
C GLU A 272 23.45 32.05 24.32
N LEU A 273 23.22 32.46 23.06
CA LEU A 273 22.37 31.73 22.14
C LEU A 273 22.95 30.33 21.85
N ALA A 274 24.27 30.20 21.69
CA ALA A 274 24.94 28.93 21.44
C ALA A 274 24.79 27.95 22.59
N ASN A 275 24.87 28.45 23.85
CA ASN A 275 24.71 27.64 25.05
C ASN A 275 23.25 27.24 25.32
N GLY A 276 22.30 28.13 25.02
CA GLY A 276 20.86 27.90 25.21
C GLY A 276 20.20 27.01 24.17
N SER A 277 20.80 26.84 22.98
CA SER A 277 20.17 26.13 21.84
C SER A 277 20.73 24.73 21.64
N LYS A 278 19.84 23.72 21.64
CA LYS A 278 20.17 22.35 21.25
C LYS A 278 19.91 22.04 19.75
N VAL A 279 19.30 22.97 19.03
CA VAL A 279 18.88 22.72 17.63
C VAL A 279 20.08 22.86 16.70
N ALA A 280 20.28 21.89 15.81
CA ALA A 280 21.32 21.95 14.79
C ALA A 280 21.04 23.10 13.80
N SER A 281 22.05 23.94 13.57
CA SER A 281 21.94 25.10 12.67
C SER A 281 23.20 25.27 11.84
N LYS A 282 23.06 25.77 10.62
CA LYS A 282 24.19 26.19 9.76
C LYS A 282 25.08 27.24 10.44
N TYR A 283 24.54 28.03 11.35
CA TYR A 283 25.26 29.03 12.10
C TYR A 283 26.19 28.47 13.20
N ARG A 284 26.02 27.18 13.53
CA ARG A 284 26.85 26.46 14.50
C ARG A 284 27.78 25.44 13.85
N LYS A 285 27.63 25.17 12.54
CA LYS A 285 28.44 24.16 11.84
C LYS A 285 29.91 24.67 11.77
N ALA A 286 30.82 23.89 12.30
CA ALA A 286 32.27 24.20 12.23
C ALA A 286 32.70 24.44 10.77
N GLY A 287 33.56 25.44 10.56
CA GLY A 287 34.02 25.83 9.24
C GLY A 287 33.00 26.59 8.37
N SER A 288 31.78 26.84 8.88
CA SER A 288 30.82 27.69 8.17
C SER A 288 31.28 29.16 8.16
N HIS A 289 30.85 29.92 7.14
CA HIS A 289 31.10 31.37 7.07
C HIS A 289 30.65 32.13 8.33
N TYR A 290 29.62 31.66 9.00
CA TYR A 290 29.06 32.26 10.20
C TYR A 290 29.96 32.09 11.41
N VAL A 291 30.49 30.89 11.60
CA VAL A 291 31.44 30.58 12.70
C VAL A 291 32.79 31.27 12.44
N GLN A 292 33.28 31.21 11.20
CA GLN A 292 34.53 31.86 10.82
C GLN A 292 34.48 33.37 11.10
N LEU A 293 33.42 34.09 10.70
CA LEU A 293 33.30 35.52 10.96
C LEU A 293 33.24 35.82 12.45
N ARG A 294 32.57 35.00 13.23
CA ARG A 294 32.53 35.15 14.71
C ARG A 294 33.93 34.96 15.33
N ASP A 295 34.66 33.97 14.86
CA ASP A 295 36.00 33.68 15.37
C ASP A 295 36.96 34.83 14.98
N TYR A 296 36.91 35.31 13.74
CA TYR A 296 37.67 36.51 13.32
C TYR A 296 37.29 37.76 14.12
N LEU A 297 36.01 37.91 14.54
CA LEU A 297 35.65 39.03 15.42
C LEU A 297 36.33 38.93 16.78
N ARG A 298 36.50 37.72 17.35
CA ARG A 298 37.27 37.50 18.58
C ARG A 298 38.73 37.89 18.40
N ASP A 299 39.36 37.53 17.28
CA ASP A 299 40.73 37.88 16.97
C ASP A 299 40.89 39.40 16.81
N CYS A 300 39.93 40.06 16.14
CA CYS A 300 39.89 41.53 16.02
C CYS A 300 39.83 42.28 17.36
N LEU A 301 39.21 41.67 18.39
CA LEU A 301 39.13 42.27 19.73
C LEU A 301 40.49 42.23 20.42
N VAL A 302 41.36 41.29 20.09
CA VAL A 302 42.74 41.22 20.58
C VAL A 302 43.56 42.30 19.87
N SER A 303 43.62 42.26 18.57
CA SER A 303 44.24 43.31 17.68
C SER A 303 43.77 43.14 16.24
N PHE A 304 43.62 44.23 15.49
CA PHE A 304 43.40 44.16 14.05
C PHE A 304 44.62 43.59 13.31
N ASP A 305 45.84 43.79 13.85
CA ASP A 305 47.08 43.25 13.28
C ASP A 305 47.25 41.72 13.55
N ALA A 306 46.42 41.14 14.39
CA ALA A 306 46.45 39.69 14.64
C ALA A 306 45.93 38.87 13.45
N LEU A 307 45.19 39.51 12.50
CA LEU A 307 44.64 38.84 11.34
C LEU A 307 45.63 38.81 10.18
N SER A 308 45.87 37.67 9.61
CA SER A 308 46.70 37.52 8.41
C SER A 308 46.00 38.10 7.19
N PRO A 309 46.75 38.46 6.11
CA PRO A 309 46.15 38.88 4.83
C PRO A 309 45.16 37.86 4.28
N LYS A 310 45.37 36.59 4.53
CA LYS A 310 44.46 35.50 4.17
C LYS A 310 43.14 35.59 4.92
N ASP A 311 43.16 35.90 6.20
CA ASP A 311 41.95 36.00 7.04
C ASP A 311 41.15 37.24 6.65
N LEU A 312 41.82 38.39 6.39
CA LEU A 312 41.19 39.59 5.88
C LEU A 312 40.54 39.34 4.51
N GLY A 313 41.21 38.62 3.60
CA GLY A 313 40.66 38.20 2.34
C GLY A 313 39.45 37.30 2.48
N ARG A 314 39.44 36.43 3.50
CA ARG A 314 38.33 35.54 3.84
C ARG A 314 37.11 36.30 4.37
N ILE A 315 37.31 37.27 5.26
CA ILE A 315 36.24 38.15 5.74
C ILE A 315 35.61 38.91 4.56
N ARG A 316 36.46 39.51 3.71
CA ARG A 316 36.03 40.23 2.51
C ARG A 316 35.18 39.33 1.59
N HIS A 317 35.63 38.11 1.32
CA HIS A 317 34.91 37.15 0.51
C HIS A 317 33.52 36.81 1.10
N ILE A 318 33.42 36.51 2.39
CA ILE A 318 32.17 36.20 3.09
C ILE A 318 31.20 37.39 3.01
N TYR A 319 31.73 38.61 3.28
CA TYR A 319 30.96 39.85 3.18
C TYR A 319 30.38 40.04 1.76
N ARG A 320 31.20 39.97 0.71
CA ARG A 320 30.77 40.09 -0.68
C ARG A 320 29.74 39.05 -1.08
N CYS A 321 29.95 37.78 -0.70
CA CYS A 321 28.97 36.74 -0.93
C CYS A 321 27.61 37.05 -0.25
N SER A 322 27.63 37.67 0.91
CA SER A 322 26.42 38.09 1.62
C SER A 322 25.72 39.27 0.92
N VAL A 323 26.49 40.27 0.51
CA VAL A 323 25.97 41.47 -0.22
C VAL A 323 25.34 41.09 -1.54
N VAL A 324 25.98 40.21 -2.33
CA VAL A 324 25.41 39.74 -3.61
C VAL A 324 24.04 39.07 -3.38
N LYS A 325 23.91 38.27 -2.34
CA LYS A 325 22.67 37.51 -2.08
C LYS A 325 21.54 38.35 -1.47
N ARG A 326 21.87 39.35 -0.64
CA ARG A 326 20.88 40.04 0.20
C ARG A 326 20.97 41.56 0.19
N GLY A 327 21.95 42.12 -0.47
CA GLY A 327 22.31 43.56 -0.35
C GLY A 327 23.25 43.84 0.84
N PRO A 328 23.76 45.03 0.94
CA PRO A 328 24.57 45.49 2.09
C PRO A 328 23.81 45.28 3.41
N PRO A 329 24.51 44.98 4.52
CA PRO A 329 23.87 44.91 5.83
C PRO A 329 23.08 46.20 6.13
N LEU A 330 21.86 45.99 6.71
CA LEU A 330 20.91 47.06 7.07
C LEU A 330 20.37 47.90 5.88
N SER A 331 20.67 47.56 4.64
CA SER A 331 20.05 48.20 3.47
C SER A 331 18.57 47.80 3.35
N GLU A 332 17.79 48.62 2.62
CA GLU A 332 16.38 48.37 2.36
C GLU A 332 16.15 46.96 1.75
N LYS A 333 16.96 46.57 0.77
CA LYS A 333 16.94 45.23 0.15
C LYS A 333 17.20 44.12 1.18
N SER A 334 18.15 44.31 2.11
CA SER A 334 18.45 43.33 3.16
C SER A 334 17.30 43.21 4.14
N MET A 335 16.70 44.32 4.54
CA MET A 335 15.54 44.36 5.44
C MET A 335 14.31 43.70 4.78
N GLU A 336 14.04 43.94 3.51
CA GLU A 336 12.96 43.32 2.76
C GLU A 336 13.12 41.78 2.69
N VAL A 337 14.33 41.31 2.30
CA VAL A 337 14.61 39.85 2.24
C VAL A 337 14.45 39.21 3.60
N ARG A 338 14.89 39.86 4.69
CA ARG A 338 14.72 39.36 6.04
C ARG A 338 13.28 39.42 6.52
N GLY A 339 12.53 40.44 6.13
CA GLY A 339 11.09 40.57 6.38
C GLY A 339 10.32 39.40 5.77
N ARG A 340 10.57 39.09 4.50
CA ARG A 340 9.99 37.93 3.82
C ARG A 340 10.33 36.62 4.52
N GLN A 341 11.60 36.38 4.88
CA GLN A 341 12.03 35.19 5.60
C GLN A 341 11.37 35.07 6.99
N ARG A 342 11.21 36.17 7.71
CA ARG A 342 10.51 36.19 9.01
C ARG A 342 9.04 35.86 8.84
N ALA A 343 8.38 36.41 7.82
CA ALA A 343 6.97 36.09 7.54
C ALA A 343 6.79 34.61 7.20
N GLU A 344 7.67 34.02 6.39
CA GLU A 344 7.64 32.59 6.08
C GLU A 344 7.78 31.70 7.32
N VAL A 345 8.71 32.03 8.23
CA VAL A 345 8.90 31.22 9.45
C VAL A 345 7.93 31.56 10.57
N ALA A 346 7.19 32.67 10.50
CA ALA A 346 6.10 33.00 11.40
C ALA A 346 4.83 32.19 11.13
N ALA A 347 4.71 31.58 9.93
CA ALA A 347 3.58 30.73 9.60
C ALA A 347 3.43 29.58 10.65
N PRO A 348 2.21 29.21 11.02
CA PRO A 348 1.97 28.12 11.97
C PRO A 348 2.65 26.81 11.58
N LEU A 349 3.13 26.04 12.56
CA LEU A 349 3.70 24.72 12.31
C LEU A 349 2.60 23.73 11.91
N TYR A 350 2.93 22.90 10.94
CA TYR A 350 2.01 21.84 10.49
C TYR A 350 1.57 20.93 11.67
N SER A 351 2.45 20.65 12.61
CA SER A 351 2.13 19.87 13.81
C SER A 351 1.10 20.56 14.71
N GLU A 352 1.20 21.87 14.89
CA GLU A 352 0.25 22.64 15.72
C GLU A 352 -1.14 22.64 15.09
N ILE A 353 -1.22 22.90 13.77
CA ILE A 353 -2.48 22.82 13.01
C ILE A 353 -3.03 21.40 13.05
N SER A 354 -2.17 20.38 12.91
CA SER A 354 -2.58 18.96 12.94
C SER A 354 -3.20 18.57 14.29
N HIS A 355 -2.60 19.01 15.40
CA HIS A 355 -3.13 18.77 16.74
C HIS A 355 -4.43 19.54 17.01
N LEU A 356 -4.57 20.74 16.42
CA LEU A 356 -5.82 21.47 16.47
C LEU A 356 -6.94 20.70 15.74
N VAL A 357 -6.67 20.25 14.52
CA VAL A 357 -7.62 19.44 13.76
C VAL A 357 -7.95 18.13 14.48
N GLU A 358 -6.96 17.47 15.13
CA GLU A 358 -7.24 16.27 15.96
C GLU A 358 -8.33 16.54 16.99
N ARG A 359 -8.33 17.73 17.63
CA ARG A 359 -9.36 18.11 18.62
C ARG A 359 -10.74 18.19 18.01
N ARG A 360 -10.86 18.66 16.75
CA ARG A 360 -12.15 18.71 16.01
C ARG A 360 -12.73 17.32 15.76
N PHE A 361 -11.88 16.29 15.69
CA PHE A 361 -12.31 14.90 15.51
C PHE A 361 -12.70 14.19 16.81
N ARG A 362 -12.44 14.76 17.99
CA ARG A 362 -12.75 14.11 19.27
C ARG A 362 -14.23 13.77 19.47
N PRO A 363 -15.19 14.62 19.06
CA PRO A 363 -16.60 14.29 19.17
C PRO A 363 -17.01 13.07 18.33
N PHE A 364 -16.23 12.73 17.31
CA PHE A 364 -16.52 11.65 16.35
C PHE A 364 -15.73 10.36 16.61
N ASN A 365 -15.27 10.11 17.83
CA ASN A 365 -14.41 8.98 18.18
C ASN A 365 -15.00 7.61 17.78
N GLN A 366 -14.86 7.21 16.49
CA GLN A 366 -15.47 6.02 15.90
C GLN A 366 -14.56 5.34 14.88
N ASP A 367 -14.77 4.06 14.67
CA ASP A 367 -14.13 3.26 13.64
C ASP A 367 -14.90 3.30 12.30
N ASP A 368 -15.60 4.42 12.02
CA ASP A 368 -16.38 4.68 10.80
C ASP A 368 -15.95 6.00 10.14
N GLY A 369 -16.50 6.30 8.96
CA GLY A 369 -16.32 7.56 8.24
C GLY A 369 -17.28 8.66 8.73
N LEU A 370 -17.13 9.85 8.15
CA LEU A 370 -18.00 11.01 8.39
C LEU A 370 -18.82 11.33 7.14
N ASP A 371 -20.12 11.52 7.32
CA ASP A 371 -21.02 11.98 6.24
C ASP A 371 -20.71 13.43 5.83
N ASN A 372 -20.21 14.23 6.77
CA ASN A 372 -19.79 15.60 6.51
C ASN A 372 -18.45 15.91 7.21
N THR A 373 -17.48 16.36 6.44
CA THR A 373 -16.14 16.74 6.91
C THR A 373 -15.92 18.25 6.96
N ASP A 374 -16.90 19.09 6.63
CA ASP A 374 -16.71 20.54 6.43
C ASP A 374 -16.32 21.25 7.73
N LEU A 375 -16.92 20.87 8.85
CA LEU A 375 -16.53 21.40 10.16
C LEU A 375 -15.05 21.14 10.49
N CYS A 376 -14.54 19.97 10.08
CA CYS A 376 -13.13 19.62 10.28
C CYS A 376 -12.19 20.37 9.33
N LYS A 377 -12.70 20.84 8.16
CA LYS A 377 -11.94 21.57 7.13
C LYS A 377 -11.97 23.08 7.28
N ALA A 378 -12.84 23.61 8.11
CA ALA A 378 -12.96 25.05 8.32
C ALA A 378 -11.64 25.70 8.72
N PRO A 379 -11.36 26.95 8.34
CA PRO A 379 -10.25 27.69 8.90
C PRO A 379 -10.28 27.74 10.43
N VAL A 380 -9.14 28.03 11.04
CA VAL A 380 -9.04 28.12 12.52
C VAL A 380 -9.98 29.20 13.02
N THR A 381 -10.86 28.84 13.96
CA THR A 381 -11.82 29.78 14.58
C THR A 381 -11.15 30.60 15.69
N GLU A 382 -11.80 31.69 16.14
CA GLU A 382 -11.30 32.50 17.27
C GLU A 382 -11.17 31.69 18.55
N ALA A 383 -12.12 30.77 18.81
CA ALA A 383 -12.10 29.90 19.99
C ALA A 383 -10.94 28.87 19.98
N GLU A 384 -10.43 28.55 18.80
CA GLU A 384 -9.33 27.59 18.61
C GLU A 384 -7.97 28.27 18.49
N ALA A 385 -7.95 29.59 18.26
CA ALA A 385 -6.74 30.35 18.01
C ALA A 385 -5.77 30.29 19.20
N THR A 386 -4.49 30.24 18.86
CA THR A 386 -3.37 30.32 19.81
C THR A 386 -2.39 31.37 19.32
N VAL A 387 -1.42 31.76 20.17
CA VAL A 387 -0.36 32.70 19.77
C VAL A 387 0.40 32.20 18.53
N SER A 388 0.57 30.88 18.40
CA SER A 388 1.29 30.26 17.26
C SER A 388 0.39 29.93 16.06
N VAL A 389 -0.93 29.87 16.23
CA VAL A 389 -1.92 29.57 15.18
C VAL A 389 -3.06 30.57 15.26
N PRO A 390 -2.97 31.71 14.56
CA PRO A 390 -4.02 32.75 14.57
C PRO A 390 -5.36 32.29 13.98
N ALA A 391 -6.44 32.95 14.41
CA ALA A 391 -7.75 32.79 13.78
C ALA A 391 -7.69 33.11 12.28
N GLY A 392 -8.51 32.44 11.48
CA GLY A 392 -8.51 32.57 10.02
C GLY A 392 -7.39 31.79 9.30
N THR A 393 -6.48 31.12 10.05
CA THR A 393 -5.44 30.28 9.43
C THR A 393 -6.09 29.17 8.60
N ALA A 394 -5.79 29.14 7.30
CA ALA A 394 -6.27 28.11 6.39
C ALA A 394 -5.51 26.79 6.61
N LEU A 395 -6.22 25.68 6.50
CA LEU A 395 -5.61 24.36 6.64
C LEU A 395 -4.75 24.01 5.41
N PRO A 396 -3.54 23.43 5.59
CA PRO A 396 -2.70 22.96 4.50
C PRO A 396 -3.44 21.91 3.64
N ARG A 397 -3.21 21.91 2.32
CA ARG A 397 -3.82 20.96 1.37
C ARG A 397 -3.59 19.49 1.76
N SER A 398 -2.41 19.17 2.30
CA SER A 398 -2.10 17.82 2.77
C SER A 398 -2.97 17.40 3.97
N LEU A 399 -3.34 18.33 4.82
CA LEU A 399 -4.23 18.10 5.96
C LEU A 399 -5.69 17.95 5.48
N LEU A 400 -6.13 18.82 4.57
CA LEU A 400 -7.45 18.69 3.94
C LEU A 400 -7.64 17.30 3.30
N ARG A 401 -6.63 16.82 2.56
CA ARG A 401 -6.67 15.46 1.99
C ARG A 401 -6.74 14.35 3.03
N LYS A 402 -6.12 14.52 4.20
CA LYS A 402 -6.24 13.55 5.31
C LYS A 402 -7.66 13.54 5.88
N ILE A 403 -8.27 14.72 6.03
CA ILE A 403 -9.65 14.87 6.47
C ILE A 403 -10.61 14.23 5.46
N ASP A 404 -10.43 14.53 4.17
CA ASP A 404 -11.26 13.97 3.09
C ASP A 404 -11.27 12.44 3.04
N ARG A 405 -10.20 11.77 3.46
CA ARG A 405 -10.15 10.30 3.54
C ARG A 405 -11.13 9.71 4.54
N CYS A 406 -11.60 10.51 5.50
CA CYS A 406 -12.64 10.09 6.45
C CYS A 406 -14.05 10.24 5.88
N MET A 407 -14.20 10.91 4.75
CA MET A 407 -15.50 11.14 4.15
C MET A 407 -16.13 9.84 3.70
N LYS A 408 -17.41 9.66 4.03
CA LYS A 408 -18.23 8.53 3.66
C LYS A 408 -19.09 8.92 2.46
N GLU A 409 -18.85 8.28 1.34
CA GLU A 409 -19.50 8.58 0.06
C GLU A 409 -19.59 7.31 -0.78
N SER A 410 -20.24 7.41 -1.95
CA SER A 410 -20.20 6.31 -2.93
C SER A 410 -18.79 6.04 -3.44
N ILE A 411 -18.50 4.81 -3.86
CA ILE A 411 -17.18 4.45 -4.42
C ILE A 411 -16.85 5.33 -5.63
N GLU A 412 -17.81 5.57 -6.52
CA GLU A 412 -17.68 6.41 -7.71
C GLU A 412 -17.23 7.82 -7.35
N GLU A 413 -17.89 8.43 -6.36
CA GLU A 413 -17.56 9.78 -5.92
C GLU A 413 -16.15 9.84 -5.31
N LEU A 414 -15.76 8.86 -4.49
CA LEU A 414 -14.42 8.79 -3.93
C LEU A 414 -13.34 8.57 -5.01
N ILE A 415 -13.63 7.80 -6.07
CA ILE A 415 -12.76 7.67 -7.24
C ILE A 415 -12.66 9.01 -7.98
N ARG A 416 -13.80 9.67 -8.26
CA ARG A 416 -13.85 10.95 -8.96
C ARG A 416 -13.06 12.03 -8.20
N ARG A 417 -13.11 12.05 -6.88
CA ARG A 417 -12.31 12.96 -6.02
C ARG A 417 -10.83 12.55 -5.91
N GLY A 418 -10.43 11.41 -6.47
CA GLY A 418 -9.06 10.88 -6.39
C GLY A 418 -8.67 10.39 -4.99
N LEU A 419 -9.66 10.12 -4.11
CA LEU A 419 -9.43 9.54 -2.79
C LEU A 419 -9.21 8.04 -2.89
N ILE A 420 -9.91 7.37 -3.79
CA ILE A 420 -9.60 6.01 -4.24
C ILE A 420 -8.81 6.15 -5.55
N SER A 421 -7.49 5.99 -5.50
CA SER A 421 -6.58 6.26 -6.62
C SER A 421 -5.99 5.00 -7.26
N SER A 422 -6.38 3.82 -6.81
CA SER A 422 -5.89 2.54 -7.34
C SER A 422 -6.88 1.41 -7.09
N SER A 423 -6.81 0.37 -7.90
CA SER A 423 -7.59 -0.84 -7.75
C SER A 423 -7.30 -1.60 -6.44
N GLU A 424 -6.08 -1.50 -5.89
CA GLU A 424 -5.76 -2.02 -4.56
C GLU A 424 -6.51 -1.26 -3.47
N MET A 425 -6.61 0.06 -3.59
CA MET A 425 -7.37 0.87 -2.63
C MET A 425 -8.86 0.62 -2.76
N MET A 426 -9.38 0.46 -3.99
CA MET A 426 -10.77 0.04 -4.22
C MET A 426 -11.04 -1.31 -3.56
N ALA A 427 -10.19 -2.31 -3.77
CA ALA A 427 -10.30 -3.62 -3.13
C ALA A 427 -10.21 -3.57 -1.60
N PHE A 428 -9.54 -2.56 -1.05
CA PHE A 428 -9.47 -2.37 0.39
C PHE A 428 -10.78 -1.84 0.99
N VAL A 429 -11.48 -0.95 0.29
CA VAL A 429 -12.74 -0.36 0.78
C VAL A 429 -13.97 -1.18 0.40
N LEU A 430 -13.90 -1.97 -0.66
CA LEU A 430 -15.01 -2.75 -1.21
C LEU A 430 -15.74 -3.63 -0.17
N PRO A 431 -15.07 -4.28 0.81
CA PRO A 431 -15.76 -5.03 1.86
C PRO A 431 -16.76 -4.22 2.70
N GLN A 432 -16.67 -2.90 2.70
CA GLN A 432 -17.66 -2.05 3.39
C GLN A 432 -19.03 -2.12 2.69
N LEU A 433 -19.05 -2.15 1.35
CA LEU A 433 -20.26 -2.33 0.56
C LEU A 433 -20.71 -3.79 0.54
N THR A 434 -19.80 -4.69 0.20
CA THR A 434 -20.14 -6.09 -0.01
C THR A 434 -20.56 -6.80 1.27
N SER A 435 -20.16 -6.31 2.45
CA SER A 435 -20.57 -6.88 3.74
C SER A 435 -22.09 -6.91 3.92
N GLY A 436 -22.79 -5.86 3.48
CA GLY A 436 -24.24 -5.81 3.50
C GLY A 436 -24.88 -6.89 2.62
N LEU A 437 -24.36 -7.07 1.41
CA LEU A 437 -24.80 -8.12 0.48
C LEU A 437 -24.58 -9.52 1.07
N HIS A 438 -23.44 -9.71 1.74
CA HIS A 438 -23.12 -11.00 2.36
C HIS A 438 -23.99 -11.31 3.59
N GLY A 439 -24.60 -10.31 4.21
CA GLY A 439 -25.58 -10.47 5.28
C GLY A 439 -27.01 -10.72 4.82
N LEU A 440 -27.32 -10.58 3.52
CA LEU A 440 -28.63 -10.89 2.99
C LEU A 440 -28.99 -12.36 3.24
N GLY A 441 -30.27 -12.64 3.43
CA GLY A 441 -30.78 -13.96 3.80
C GLY A 441 -30.69 -14.29 5.29
N ILE A 442 -30.05 -13.48 6.14
CA ILE A 442 -30.11 -13.58 7.60
C ILE A 442 -31.28 -12.71 8.10
N GLU A 443 -32.31 -13.33 8.68
CA GLU A 443 -33.53 -12.62 9.12
C GLU A 443 -33.27 -11.73 10.33
N ASP A 444 -32.56 -12.26 11.34
CA ASP A 444 -32.23 -11.51 12.54
C ASP A 444 -31.26 -10.35 12.23
N SER A 445 -31.67 -9.15 12.60
CA SER A 445 -30.91 -7.92 12.27
C SER A 445 -29.58 -7.83 13.02
N GLY A 446 -29.54 -8.30 14.28
CA GLY A 446 -28.34 -8.31 15.09
C GLY A 446 -27.31 -9.31 14.55
N LEU A 447 -27.75 -10.51 14.20
CA LEU A 447 -26.93 -11.53 13.58
C LEU A 447 -26.43 -11.10 12.20
N ARG A 448 -27.26 -10.42 11.42
CA ARG A 448 -26.88 -9.84 10.12
C ARG A 448 -25.77 -8.80 10.26
N GLN A 449 -25.90 -7.89 11.22
CA GLN A 449 -24.90 -6.88 11.52
C GLN A 449 -23.59 -7.52 12.02
N LEU A 450 -23.70 -8.51 12.88
CA LEU A 450 -22.56 -9.28 13.40
C LEU A 450 -21.80 -9.97 12.26
N TYR A 451 -22.51 -10.67 11.38
CA TYR A 451 -21.93 -11.31 10.20
C TYR A 451 -21.22 -10.31 9.30
N ALA A 452 -21.86 -9.18 9.01
CA ALA A 452 -21.26 -8.11 8.18
C ALA A 452 -19.98 -7.54 8.82
N SER A 453 -19.95 -7.43 10.15
CA SER A 453 -18.76 -6.96 10.89
C SER A 453 -17.62 -7.97 10.85
N ILE A 454 -17.92 -9.26 11.05
CA ILE A 454 -16.95 -10.36 10.93
C ILE A 454 -16.41 -10.43 9.49
N TYR A 455 -17.29 -10.33 8.48
CA TYR A 455 -16.89 -10.32 7.08
C TYR A 455 -15.91 -9.17 6.77
N ARG A 456 -16.22 -7.95 7.19
CA ARG A 456 -15.34 -6.79 7.00
C ARG A 456 -13.98 -6.99 7.64
N ALA A 457 -13.94 -7.49 8.88
CA ALA A 457 -12.70 -7.79 9.59
C ALA A 457 -11.88 -8.87 8.86
N PHE A 458 -12.54 -9.94 8.40
CA PHE A 458 -11.92 -11.02 7.65
C PHE A 458 -11.30 -10.53 6.33
N ARG A 459 -12.00 -9.69 5.57
CA ARG A 459 -11.53 -9.18 4.28
C ARG A 459 -10.48 -8.07 4.41
N ARG A 460 -10.46 -7.35 5.52
CA ARG A 460 -9.42 -6.33 5.83
C ARG A 460 -8.09 -6.95 6.23
N ARG A 461 -8.06 -8.21 6.65
CA ARG A 461 -6.80 -8.88 6.96
C ARG A 461 -5.86 -8.85 5.75
N ARG A 462 -4.56 -8.74 5.99
CA ARG A 462 -3.58 -8.79 4.91
C ARG A 462 -3.54 -10.19 4.32
N SER A 463 -3.84 -10.30 3.03
CA SER A 463 -3.57 -11.52 2.29
C SER A 463 -2.15 -11.49 1.77
N LEU A 464 -1.52 -12.64 1.70
CA LEU A 464 -0.17 -12.79 1.23
C LEU A 464 -0.13 -13.01 -0.26
N LEU A 465 0.75 -12.25 -0.88
CA LEU A 465 1.04 -12.33 -2.30
C LEU A 465 1.86 -13.57 -2.70
N LEU A 466 2.33 -14.38 -1.73
CA LEU A 466 3.30 -15.45 -1.99
C LEU A 466 2.82 -16.84 -1.58
N LEU A 467 1.52 -16.99 -1.29
CA LEU A 467 0.96 -18.27 -0.86
C LEU A 467 0.11 -18.90 -1.93
N ASN A 468 0.10 -20.21 -1.86
CA ASN A 468 -0.95 -20.99 -2.46
C ASN A 468 -2.29 -20.61 -1.80
N LEU A 469 -3.15 -19.94 -2.56
CA LEU A 469 -4.42 -19.39 -2.09
C LEU A 469 -5.42 -20.49 -1.67
N GLU A 470 -5.26 -21.70 -2.18
CA GLU A 470 -6.07 -22.86 -1.80
C GLU A 470 -5.82 -23.31 -0.36
N SER A 471 -4.65 -22.96 0.21
CA SER A 471 -4.33 -23.25 1.62
C SER A 471 -4.66 -22.08 2.57
N GLN A 472 -5.32 -21.02 2.08
CA GLN A 472 -5.79 -19.94 2.95
C GLN A 472 -7.15 -20.27 3.56
N VAL A 473 -7.35 -19.79 4.79
CA VAL A 473 -8.65 -19.90 5.47
C VAL A 473 -9.73 -19.17 4.67
N ARG A 474 -10.82 -19.84 4.42
CA ARG A 474 -12.04 -19.25 3.87
C ARG A 474 -12.93 -18.76 5.01
N LEU A 475 -13.73 -17.73 4.77
CA LEU A 475 -14.63 -17.21 5.81
C LEU A 475 -15.53 -18.28 6.41
N GLY A 476 -16.14 -19.12 5.57
CA GLY A 476 -17.02 -20.21 6.01
C GLY A 476 -16.32 -21.36 6.75
N GLU A 477 -14.99 -21.37 6.83
CA GLU A 477 -14.22 -22.34 7.64
C GLU A 477 -14.05 -21.89 9.09
N LEU A 478 -14.41 -20.64 9.41
CA LEU A 478 -14.44 -20.17 10.78
C LEU A 478 -15.65 -20.79 11.50
N PRO A 479 -15.47 -21.50 12.64
CA PRO A 479 -16.55 -22.25 13.30
C PRO A 479 -17.79 -21.41 13.60
N TRP A 480 -17.60 -20.18 14.09
CA TRP A 480 -18.69 -19.25 14.39
C TRP A 480 -19.38 -18.71 13.14
N VAL A 481 -18.69 -18.63 12.00
CA VAL A 481 -19.29 -18.22 10.72
C VAL A 481 -20.07 -19.38 10.10
N SER A 482 -19.49 -20.58 10.12
CA SER A 482 -20.16 -21.79 9.64
C SER A 482 -21.49 -22.02 10.37
N ALA A 483 -21.52 -21.80 11.69
CA ALA A 483 -22.75 -21.88 12.48
C ALA A 483 -23.81 -20.85 12.04
N ILE A 484 -23.42 -19.61 11.73
CA ILE A 484 -24.34 -18.56 11.21
C ILE A 484 -24.94 -18.98 9.87
N ASP A 485 -24.15 -19.59 8.98
CA ASP A 485 -24.61 -19.98 7.65
C ASP A 485 -25.80 -20.96 7.70
N GLY A 486 -25.98 -21.70 8.80
CA GLY A 486 -27.15 -22.54 9.06
C GLY A 486 -28.47 -21.79 9.20
N PHE A 487 -28.43 -20.51 9.56
CA PHE A 487 -29.60 -19.62 9.75
C PHE A 487 -29.86 -18.72 8.54
N ARG A 488 -29.16 -18.95 7.44
CA ARG A 488 -29.31 -18.18 6.21
C ARG A 488 -30.32 -18.81 5.28
N ARG A 489 -31.32 -18.05 4.87
CA ARG A 489 -32.18 -18.40 3.74
C ARG A 489 -31.50 -18.05 2.43
N LYS A 490 -31.56 -18.95 1.47
CA LYS A 490 -31.12 -18.70 0.09
C LYS A 490 -32.30 -18.12 -0.69
N ASP A 491 -32.23 -16.83 -1.00
CA ASP A 491 -33.23 -16.15 -1.85
C ASP A 491 -32.62 -15.82 -3.22
N LEU A 492 -33.45 -15.87 -4.27
CA LEU A 492 -33.08 -15.46 -5.62
C LEU A 492 -32.72 -13.98 -5.71
N SER A 493 -33.31 -13.13 -4.86
CA SER A 493 -32.99 -11.69 -4.78
C SER A 493 -31.52 -11.46 -4.39
N ASP A 494 -30.94 -12.30 -3.56
CA ASP A 494 -29.54 -12.23 -3.13
C ASP A 494 -28.58 -12.45 -4.32
N ALA A 495 -28.90 -13.40 -5.19
CA ALA A 495 -28.11 -13.67 -6.41
C ALA A 495 -28.13 -12.50 -7.39
N THR A 496 -29.30 -11.88 -7.55
CA THR A 496 -29.47 -10.69 -8.42
C THR A 496 -28.67 -9.49 -7.87
N ALA A 497 -28.78 -9.21 -6.59
CA ALA A 497 -28.03 -8.13 -5.95
C ALA A 497 -26.51 -8.35 -6.02
N ALA A 498 -26.06 -9.59 -5.81
CA ALA A 498 -24.64 -9.94 -5.93
C ALA A 498 -24.13 -9.78 -7.36
N ARG A 499 -24.93 -10.14 -8.36
CA ARG A 499 -24.60 -9.95 -9.78
C ARG A 499 -24.49 -8.47 -10.14
N GLN A 500 -25.45 -7.65 -9.74
CA GLN A 500 -25.42 -6.20 -9.98
C GLN A 500 -24.20 -5.54 -9.33
N ALA A 501 -23.89 -5.90 -8.08
CA ALA A 501 -22.70 -5.41 -7.42
C ALA A 501 -21.41 -5.85 -8.13
N LEU A 502 -21.34 -7.08 -8.62
CA LEU A 502 -20.21 -7.57 -9.39
C LEU A 502 -20.04 -6.79 -10.70
N GLU A 503 -21.11 -6.58 -11.45
CA GLU A 503 -21.09 -5.78 -12.69
C GLU A 503 -20.60 -4.36 -12.44
N GLN A 504 -21.11 -3.69 -11.41
CA GLN A 504 -20.68 -2.34 -11.01
C GLN A 504 -19.19 -2.30 -10.64
N VAL A 505 -18.73 -3.22 -9.80
CA VAL A 505 -17.33 -3.32 -9.37
C VAL A 505 -16.40 -3.56 -10.56
N VAL A 506 -16.80 -4.43 -11.49
CA VAL A 506 -16.03 -4.73 -12.69
C VAL A 506 -15.93 -3.50 -13.60
N LEU A 507 -17.04 -2.82 -13.87
CA LEU A 507 -17.05 -1.61 -14.70
C LEU A 507 -16.14 -0.53 -14.10
N LEU A 508 -16.25 -0.26 -12.80
CA LEU A 508 -15.38 0.69 -12.12
C LEU A 508 -13.89 0.32 -12.20
N ALA A 509 -13.58 -0.97 -12.02
CA ALA A 509 -12.19 -1.44 -12.09
C ALA A 509 -11.59 -1.29 -13.49
N LEU A 510 -12.36 -1.59 -14.53
CA LEU A 510 -11.92 -1.51 -15.93
C LEU A 510 -11.75 -0.05 -16.39
N GLU A 511 -12.63 0.84 -15.99
CA GLU A 511 -12.67 2.22 -16.49
C GLU A 511 -11.66 3.14 -15.80
N HIS A 512 -11.36 2.92 -14.52
CA HIS A 512 -10.64 3.92 -13.72
C HIS A 512 -9.18 3.56 -13.40
N PHE A 513 -8.78 2.30 -13.53
CA PHE A 513 -7.44 1.87 -13.09
C PHE A 513 -6.63 1.19 -14.21
N PRO A 514 -6.08 1.97 -15.15
CA PRO A 514 -5.44 1.44 -16.36
C PRO A 514 -4.07 0.76 -16.11
N HIS A 515 -3.48 0.88 -14.93
CA HIS A 515 -2.09 0.49 -14.67
C HIS A 515 -1.92 -0.85 -13.95
N VAL A 516 -3.01 -1.51 -13.60
CA VAL A 516 -2.97 -2.78 -12.89
C VAL A 516 -3.97 -3.75 -13.49
N ILE A 517 -3.49 -4.92 -13.88
CA ILE A 517 -4.35 -6.04 -14.27
C ILE A 517 -4.90 -6.64 -12.97
N LEU A 518 -6.03 -6.17 -12.53
CA LEU A 518 -6.83 -6.64 -11.41
C LEU A 518 -6.02 -7.29 -10.25
N PRO A 519 -5.70 -6.56 -9.18
CA PRO A 519 -4.93 -7.10 -8.08
C PRO A 519 -5.67 -8.28 -7.42
N ASN A 520 -4.94 -9.26 -6.95
CA ASN A 520 -5.49 -10.49 -6.35
C ASN A 520 -6.58 -10.25 -5.30
N ARG A 521 -6.45 -9.18 -4.53
CA ARG A 521 -7.46 -8.80 -3.55
C ARG A 521 -8.79 -8.44 -4.21
N LEU A 522 -8.74 -7.74 -5.33
CA LEU A 522 -9.94 -7.36 -6.10
C LEU A 522 -10.54 -8.60 -6.78
N VAL A 523 -9.70 -9.43 -7.38
CA VAL A 523 -10.11 -10.70 -7.99
C VAL A 523 -10.86 -11.57 -6.99
N ARG A 524 -10.42 -11.63 -5.74
CA ARG A 524 -11.13 -12.35 -4.67
C ARG A 524 -12.51 -11.78 -4.36
N GLU A 525 -12.63 -10.46 -4.26
CA GLU A 525 -13.95 -9.86 -4.03
C GLU A 525 -14.90 -10.17 -5.19
N MET A 526 -14.40 -10.06 -6.42
CA MET A 526 -15.18 -10.39 -7.62
C MET A 526 -15.55 -11.88 -7.66
N ALA A 527 -14.62 -12.78 -7.33
CA ALA A 527 -14.89 -14.21 -7.27
C ALA A 527 -15.94 -14.59 -6.20
N GLU A 528 -15.90 -13.91 -5.06
CA GLU A 528 -16.89 -14.11 -4.00
C GLU A 528 -18.27 -13.60 -4.40
N LEU A 529 -18.35 -12.44 -5.05
CA LEU A 529 -19.61 -11.92 -5.60
C LEU A 529 -20.15 -12.84 -6.72
N ALA A 530 -19.28 -13.34 -7.62
CA ALA A 530 -19.68 -14.29 -8.67
C ALA A 530 -20.26 -15.58 -8.07
N ARG A 531 -19.59 -16.13 -7.04
CA ARG A 531 -20.09 -17.33 -6.33
C ARG A 531 -21.47 -17.10 -5.72
N ARG A 532 -21.71 -15.95 -5.11
CA ARG A 532 -23.03 -15.59 -4.55
C ARG A 532 -24.08 -15.39 -5.62
N ALA A 533 -23.69 -14.84 -6.76
CA ALA A 533 -24.58 -14.71 -7.92
C ALA A 533 -24.88 -16.05 -8.63
N GLY A 534 -24.32 -17.17 -8.14
CA GLY A 534 -24.46 -18.48 -8.76
C GLY A 534 -23.70 -18.58 -10.10
N MET A 535 -22.74 -17.71 -10.35
CA MET A 535 -21.97 -17.64 -11.59
C MET A 535 -20.64 -18.37 -11.47
N VAL A 536 -20.25 -19.09 -12.51
CA VAL A 536 -18.96 -19.76 -12.61
C VAL A 536 -18.08 -18.92 -13.56
N ILE A 537 -17.26 -18.04 -12.99
CA ILE A 537 -16.29 -17.25 -13.75
C ILE A 537 -14.89 -17.74 -13.38
N PRO A 538 -14.03 -18.13 -14.32
CA PRO A 538 -12.70 -18.67 -14.04
C PRO A 538 -11.71 -17.55 -13.71
N LEU A 539 -11.96 -16.83 -12.61
CA LEU A 539 -11.07 -15.79 -12.11
C LEU A 539 -9.86 -16.41 -11.42
N VAL A 540 -8.68 -15.99 -11.83
CA VAL A 540 -7.41 -16.53 -11.37
C VAL A 540 -6.65 -15.48 -10.59
N GLU A 541 -6.25 -15.84 -9.39
CA GLU A 541 -5.33 -15.07 -8.57
C GLU A 541 -3.90 -15.43 -8.96
N GLU A 542 -3.13 -14.44 -9.41
CA GLU A 542 -1.75 -14.65 -9.83
C GLU A 542 -0.82 -14.64 -8.62
N LEU A 543 -0.15 -15.74 -8.37
CA LEU A 543 0.91 -15.83 -7.39
C LEU A 543 2.25 -15.91 -8.09
N ALA A 544 3.14 -14.99 -7.78
CA ALA A 544 4.49 -14.97 -8.34
C ALA A 544 5.21 -16.32 -8.15
N THR A 545 4.98 -16.99 -7.00
CA THR A 545 5.57 -18.30 -6.72
C THR A 545 5.07 -19.38 -7.67
N ASP A 546 3.76 -19.45 -7.94
CA ASP A 546 3.19 -20.46 -8.85
C ASP A 546 3.65 -20.20 -10.29
N ILE A 547 3.73 -18.94 -10.69
CA ILE A 547 4.27 -18.53 -11.98
C ILE A 547 5.72 -19.00 -12.14
N PHE A 548 6.58 -18.75 -11.17
CA PHE A 548 7.99 -19.16 -11.21
C PHE A 548 8.18 -20.68 -11.13
N MET A 549 7.26 -21.38 -10.45
CA MET A 549 7.33 -22.83 -10.35
C MET A 549 6.67 -23.55 -11.52
N GLY A 550 5.99 -22.80 -12.42
CA GLY A 550 5.25 -23.39 -13.54
C GLY A 550 4.03 -24.22 -13.09
N THR A 551 3.49 -23.92 -11.92
CA THR A 551 2.33 -24.64 -11.36
C THR A 551 1.04 -23.92 -11.73
N PHE A 552 0.28 -24.47 -12.67
CA PHE A 552 -0.97 -23.91 -13.13
C PHE A 552 -2.12 -24.87 -12.86
N GLY A 553 -3.13 -24.42 -12.11
CA GLY A 553 -4.33 -25.21 -11.85
C GLY A 553 -5.29 -25.29 -13.04
N PRO A 554 -6.27 -26.19 -13.04
CA PRO A 554 -7.29 -26.33 -14.09
C PRO A 554 -7.98 -25.00 -14.41
N LYS A 555 -8.34 -24.24 -13.38
CA LYS A 555 -8.98 -22.92 -13.48
C LYS A 555 -8.15 -21.92 -14.28
N PHE A 556 -6.82 -21.94 -14.10
CA PHE A 556 -5.89 -21.10 -14.84
C PHE A 556 -5.94 -21.45 -16.34
N THR A 557 -5.94 -22.72 -16.68
CA THR A 557 -6.02 -23.20 -18.08
C THR A 557 -7.36 -22.85 -18.72
N GLU A 558 -8.47 -23.00 -17.99
CA GLU A 558 -9.80 -22.62 -18.47
C GLU A 558 -9.87 -21.13 -18.79
N ALA A 559 -9.36 -20.30 -17.90
CA ALA A 559 -9.30 -18.87 -18.11
C ALA A 559 -8.40 -18.48 -19.30
N ALA A 560 -7.26 -19.16 -19.48
CA ALA A 560 -6.36 -18.94 -20.60
C ALA A 560 -7.03 -19.31 -21.94
N LYS A 561 -7.74 -20.45 -22.00
CA LYS A 561 -8.50 -20.86 -23.20
C LYS A 561 -9.62 -19.89 -23.55
N LEU A 562 -10.35 -19.43 -22.54
CA LEU A 562 -11.40 -18.44 -22.73
C LEU A 562 -10.83 -17.13 -23.29
N ALA A 563 -9.72 -16.64 -22.72
CA ALA A 563 -9.03 -15.45 -23.21
C ALA A 563 -8.50 -15.64 -24.66
N ALA A 564 -7.89 -16.79 -24.95
CA ALA A 564 -7.39 -17.12 -26.28
C ALA A 564 -8.52 -17.14 -27.31
N SER A 565 -9.64 -17.78 -26.99
CA SER A 565 -10.82 -17.83 -27.86
C SER A 565 -11.43 -16.44 -28.13
N MET A 566 -11.53 -15.59 -27.08
CA MET A 566 -12.05 -14.23 -27.19
C MET A 566 -11.16 -13.32 -28.04
N LEU A 567 -9.85 -13.51 -27.95
CA LEU A 567 -8.84 -12.66 -28.59
C LEU A 567 -8.36 -13.20 -29.94
N GLN A 568 -8.89 -14.34 -30.40
CA GLN A 568 -8.55 -14.93 -31.69
C GLN A 568 -8.85 -13.97 -32.85
N GLY A 569 -7.88 -13.78 -33.76
CA GLY A 569 -7.98 -12.86 -34.90
C GLY A 569 -7.90 -11.38 -34.51
N SER A 570 -7.59 -11.05 -33.25
CA SER A 570 -7.54 -9.68 -32.76
C SER A 570 -6.14 -9.07 -32.85
N LEU A 571 -6.07 -7.74 -32.68
CA LEU A 571 -4.80 -7.01 -32.55
C LEU A 571 -3.93 -7.59 -31.42
N TYR A 572 -4.51 -8.03 -30.31
CA TYR A 572 -3.77 -8.60 -29.18
C TYR A 572 -3.03 -9.87 -29.56
N GLU A 573 -3.68 -10.78 -30.29
CA GLU A 573 -3.05 -12.02 -30.77
C GLU A 573 -1.85 -11.70 -31.68
N TYR A 574 -2.05 -10.83 -32.67
CA TYR A 574 -1.00 -10.47 -33.63
C TYR A 574 0.17 -9.73 -32.97
N TYR A 575 -0.13 -8.74 -32.14
CA TYR A 575 0.89 -7.91 -31.48
C TYR A 575 1.78 -8.73 -30.53
N TYR A 576 1.18 -9.59 -29.71
CA TYR A 576 1.90 -10.45 -28.78
C TYR A 576 2.31 -11.80 -29.36
N GLN A 577 1.98 -12.09 -30.62
CA GLN A 577 2.28 -13.34 -31.31
C GLN A 577 1.84 -14.56 -30.50
N ILE A 578 0.59 -14.58 -30.05
CA ILE A 578 0.02 -15.65 -29.23
C ILE A 578 -0.45 -16.78 -30.14
N ASP A 579 0.02 -18.00 -29.87
CA ASP A 579 -0.46 -19.20 -30.54
C ASP A 579 -1.75 -19.70 -29.89
N VAL A 580 -2.88 -19.17 -30.38
CA VAL A 580 -4.22 -19.51 -29.88
C VAL A 580 -4.52 -21.01 -30.08
N ALA A 581 -4.07 -21.61 -31.18
CA ALA A 581 -4.30 -23.03 -31.44
C ALA A 581 -3.60 -23.90 -30.39
N LYS A 582 -2.37 -23.54 -30.04
CA LYS A 582 -1.58 -24.21 -29.01
C LYS A 582 -2.19 -24.09 -27.62
N ILE A 583 -2.72 -22.89 -27.27
CA ILE A 583 -3.41 -22.68 -25.99
C ILE A 583 -4.71 -23.49 -25.94
N ASN A 584 -5.50 -23.49 -27.01
CA ASN A 584 -6.75 -24.25 -27.06
C ASN A 584 -6.52 -25.77 -27.04
N GLY A 585 -5.37 -26.23 -27.52
CA GLY A 585 -4.94 -27.64 -27.46
C GLY A 585 -4.52 -28.14 -26.08
N LEU A 586 -4.31 -27.23 -25.09
CA LEU A 586 -3.96 -27.62 -23.74
C LEU A 586 -5.06 -28.49 -23.11
N GLN A 587 -4.72 -29.69 -22.66
CA GLN A 587 -5.68 -30.59 -22.02
C GLN A 587 -5.93 -30.19 -20.56
N SER A 588 -7.19 -30.22 -20.12
CA SER A 588 -7.51 -30.07 -18.71
C SER A 588 -7.30 -31.44 -18.02
N VAL A 589 -6.29 -31.57 -17.18
CA VAL A 589 -6.10 -32.77 -16.38
C VAL A 589 -7.12 -32.77 -15.26
N LYS A 590 -7.92 -33.86 -15.15
CA LYS A 590 -8.82 -34.07 -14.01
C LYS A 590 -7.94 -34.32 -12.78
N ALA A 591 -8.14 -33.53 -11.73
CA ALA A 591 -7.46 -33.73 -10.45
C ALA A 591 -7.66 -35.18 -9.95
N SER A 592 -6.60 -35.93 -9.76
CA SER A 592 -6.64 -37.28 -9.20
C SER A 592 -7.13 -37.20 -7.75
N ALA A 593 -8.22 -37.92 -7.46
CA ALA A 593 -8.90 -37.90 -6.16
C ALA A 593 -8.12 -38.59 -5.00
N THR A 594 -6.89 -39.03 -5.26
CA THR A 594 -6.16 -39.96 -4.37
C THR A 594 -5.06 -39.33 -3.51
N SER A 595 -4.85 -38.03 -3.54
CA SER A 595 -3.84 -37.39 -2.68
C SER A 595 -4.39 -37.10 -1.27
N VAL A 596 -3.76 -37.66 -0.26
CA VAL A 596 -4.08 -37.48 1.17
C VAL A 596 -3.85 -36.04 1.66
N TRP A 597 -3.12 -35.25 0.88
CA TRP A 597 -2.76 -33.88 1.24
C TRP A 597 -3.48 -32.85 0.34
N PRO A 598 -4.29 -31.92 0.88
CA PRO A 598 -5.03 -30.95 0.09
C PRO A 598 -4.18 -30.09 -0.87
N TRP A 599 -2.91 -29.86 -0.49
CA TRP A 599 -1.95 -29.08 -1.29
C TRP A 599 -1.15 -29.89 -2.32
N ALA A 600 -1.13 -31.22 -2.23
CA ALA A 600 -0.48 -32.07 -3.22
C ALA A 600 -1.33 -32.29 -4.49
N LYS A 601 -2.54 -31.71 -4.55
CA LYS A 601 -3.47 -31.82 -5.69
C LYS A 601 -3.16 -30.86 -6.84
N GLN A 602 -2.16 -30.02 -6.73
CA GLN A 602 -1.74 -29.18 -7.87
C GLN A 602 -0.88 -30.03 -8.79
N GLU A 603 -1.51 -30.55 -9.84
CA GLU A 603 -0.76 -31.11 -10.96
C GLU A 603 0.01 -29.98 -11.64
N VAL A 604 1.33 -30.16 -11.76
CA VAL A 604 2.17 -29.29 -12.58
C VAL A 604 1.73 -29.46 -14.02
N ARG A 605 1.20 -28.42 -14.63
CA ARG A 605 0.88 -28.46 -16.05
C ARG A 605 2.12 -28.13 -16.86
N GLN A 606 2.84 -29.17 -17.17
CA GLN A 606 4.12 -29.08 -17.85
C GLN A 606 3.95 -28.43 -19.24
N ASP A 607 2.90 -28.79 -19.96
CA ASP A 607 2.59 -28.25 -21.29
C ASP A 607 2.41 -26.73 -21.32
N PHE A 608 1.71 -26.16 -20.32
CA PHE A 608 1.54 -24.70 -20.20
C PHE A 608 2.81 -24.00 -19.70
N ALA A 609 3.51 -24.63 -18.76
CA ALA A 609 4.79 -24.14 -18.26
C ALA A 609 5.86 -24.12 -19.36
N GLU A 610 5.92 -25.15 -20.20
CA GLU A 610 6.79 -25.23 -21.37
C GLU A 610 6.47 -24.14 -22.39
N LEU A 611 5.20 -23.91 -22.69
CA LEU A 611 4.76 -22.82 -23.56
C LEU A 611 5.22 -21.45 -23.04
N CYS A 612 5.05 -21.19 -21.75
CA CYS A 612 5.49 -19.94 -21.13
C CYS A 612 7.01 -19.79 -21.13
N ALA A 613 7.74 -20.86 -20.84
CA ALA A 613 9.22 -20.87 -20.85
C ALA A 613 9.76 -20.63 -22.28
N GLN A 614 9.17 -21.27 -23.28
CA GLN A 614 9.51 -21.07 -24.69
C GLN A 614 9.28 -19.61 -25.13
N ARG A 615 8.15 -19.02 -24.76
CA ARG A 615 7.86 -17.61 -25.06
C ARG A 615 8.81 -16.66 -24.35
N ALA A 616 9.20 -16.97 -23.13
CA ALA A 616 10.17 -16.20 -22.36
C ALA A 616 11.62 -16.37 -22.86
N GLY A 617 11.88 -17.35 -23.72
CA GLY A 617 13.23 -17.68 -24.19
C GLY A 617 14.11 -18.27 -23.08
N VAL A 618 13.53 -18.97 -22.10
CA VAL A 618 14.22 -19.51 -20.94
C VAL A 618 13.92 -21.00 -20.76
N PRO A 619 14.86 -21.79 -20.21
CA PRO A 619 14.60 -23.18 -19.89
C PRO A 619 13.53 -23.34 -18.80
N LEU A 620 12.73 -24.40 -18.91
CA LEU A 620 11.73 -24.74 -17.91
C LEU A 620 12.39 -24.95 -16.54
N GLY A 621 11.79 -24.39 -15.50
CA GLY A 621 12.25 -24.56 -14.11
C GLY A 621 13.42 -23.67 -13.70
N GLN A 622 13.92 -22.77 -14.55
CA GLN A 622 14.85 -21.74 -14.10
C GLN A 622 14.13 -20.64 -13.32
N TRP A 623 14.70 -20.29 -12.17
CA TRP A 623 14.30 -19.14 -11.40
C TRP A 623 14.79 -17.86 -12.06
N HIS A 624 13.86 -16.98 -12.44
CA HIS A 624 14.20 -15.63 -12.90
C HIS A 624 13.98 -14.64 -11.77
N PRO A 625 14.95 -13.75 -11.50
CA PRO A 625 14.75 -12.68 -10.54
C PRO A 625 13.51 -11.85 -10.90
N ALA A 626 12.71 -11.56 -9.91
CA ALA A 626 11.54 -10.67 -10.09
C ALA A 626 11.95 -9.27 -10.64
N SER A 627 13.21 -8.91 -10.51
CA SER A 627 13.78 -7.67 -11.05
C SER A 627 13.80 -7.59 -12.57
N ASN A 628 13.95 -8.71 -13.30
CA ASN A 628 13.87 -8.68 -14.76
C ASN A 628 12.44 -8.91 -15.28
N GLY A 629 11.56 -9.46 -14.47
CA GLY A 629 10.14 -9.64 -14.79
C GLY A 629 9.82 -10.52 -15.99
N MET A 630 10.83 -11.07 -16.66
CA MET A 630 10.72 -11.69 -17.97
C MET A 630 9.69 -12.82 -18.02
N LEU A 631 9.81 -13.80 -17.13
CA LEU A 631 8.89 -14.94 -17.10
C LEU A 631 7.49 -14.52 -16.71
N ILE A 632 7.37 -13.63 -15.72
CA ILE A 632 6.08 -13.09 -15.27
C ILE A 632 5.38 -12.36 -16.42
N GLU A 633 6.10 -11.52 -17.16
CA GLU A 633 5.55 -10.78 -18.30
C GLU A 633 5.03 -11.73 -19.39
N GLN A 634 5.79 -12.75 -19.74
CA GLN A 634 5.36 -13.73 -20.73
C GLN A 634 4.12 -14.50 -20.30
N GLN A 635 4.05 -14.89 -19.03
CA GLN A 635 2.89 -15.60 -18.51
C GLN A 635 1.68 -14.69 -18.40
N GLN A 636 1.84 -13.43 -18.02
CA GLN A 636 0.74 -12.48 -17.97
C GLN A 636 0.21 -12.10 -19.35
N ILE A 637 1.04 -12.11 -20.38
CA ILE A 637 0.58 -11.97 -21.76
C ILE A 637 -0.40 -13.11 -22.12
N LEU A 638 -0.11 -14.32 -21.68
CA LEU A 638 -1.00 -15.47 -21.86
C LEU A 638 -2.20 -15.45 -20.91
N THR A 639 -2.15 -14.68 -19.84
CA THR A 639 -3.12 -14.67 -18.76
C THR A 639 -3.90 -13.35 -18.62
N THR A 640 -4.19 -12.66 -19.73
CA THR A 640 -5.20 -11.58 -19.73
C THR A 640 -6.61 -12.17 -19.48
N GLN A 641 -6.60 -13.41 -18.95
CA GLN A 641 -7.76 -14.23 -18.70
C GLN A 641 -8.77 -13.57 -17.75
N ASN A 642 -8.34 -12.85 -16.74
CA ASN A 642 -9.27 -12.25 -15.80
C ASN A 642 -10.13 -11.17 -16.46
N LEU A 643 -9.54 -10.35 -17.36
CA LEU A 643 -10.28 -9.35 -18.13
C LEU A 643 -11.27 -10.03 -19.08
N ALA A 644 -10.81 -11.04 -19.83
CA ALA A 644 -11.64 -11.80 -20.74
C ALA A 644 -12.74 -12.57 -19.99
N ALA A 645 -12.39 -13.24 -18.87
CA ALA A 645 -13.33 -13.99 -18.06
C ALA A 645 -14.47 -13.12 -17.51
N LEU A 646 -14.17 -11.89 -17.08
CA LEU A 646 -15.17 -10.93 -16.60
C LEU A 646 -16.06 -10.42 -17.73
N ILE A 647 -15.48 -10.03 -18.88
CA ILE A 647 -16.23 -9.51 -20.00
C ILE A 647 -17.18 -10.59 -20.57
N VAL A 648 -16.69 -11.82 -20.72
CA VAL A 648 -17.51 -12.93 -21.22
C VAL A 648 -18.51 -13.40 -20.16
N GLY A 649 -18.05 -13.60 -18.93
CA GLY A 649 -18.88 -14.14 -17.84
C GLY A 649 -20.06 -13.24 -17.45
N LEU A 650 -19.93 -11.93 -17.63
CA LEU A 650 -20.95 -10.93 -17.32
C LEU A 650 -21.65 -10.37 -18.58
N ASP A 651 -21.27 -10.83 -19.77
CA ASP A 651 -21.76 -10.31 -21.06
C ASP A 651 -21.61 -8.78 -21.20
N LEU A 652 -20.46 -8.26 -20.79
CA LEU A 652 -20.22 -6.80 -20.76
C LEU A 652 -19.78 -6.22 -22.12
N ARG A 653 -19.58 -7.04 -23.16
CA ARG A 653 -19.04 -6.58 -24.43
C ARG A 653 -19.87 -5.45 -25.03
N SER A 654 -21.19 -5.63 -25.06
CA SER A 654 -22.12 -4.61 -25.58
C SER A 654 -22.16 -3.36 -24.73
N ALA A 655 -22.16 -3.49 -23.40
CA ALA A 655 -22.18 -2.38 -22.46
C ALA A 655 -20.89 -1.53 -22.51
N LEU A 656 -19.76 -2.13 -22.85
CA LEU A 656 -18.44 -1.47 -22.93
C LEU A 656 -18.08 -1.00 -24.35
N GLN A 657 -18.84 -1.38 -25.39
CA GLN A 657 -18.47 -1.14 -26.80
C GLN A 657 -18.12 0.34 -27.07
N GLY A 658 -18.93 1.29 -26.61
CA GLY A 658 -18.65 2.73 -26.75
C GLY A 658 -17.59 3.30 -25.82
N ARG A 659 -17.05 2.50 -24.90
CA ARG A 659 -16.11 2.96 -23.86
C ARG A 659 -14.67 2.47 -24.11
N PHE A 660 -14.46 1.43 -24.88
CA PHE A 660 -13.14 0.83 -25.09
C PHE A 660 -12.10 1.81 -25.64
N ALA A 661 -12.47 2.71 -26.55
CA ALA A 661 -11.56 3.74 -27.07
C ALA A 661 -11.08 4.68 -25.94
N GLY A 662 -12.00 5.17 -25.10
CA GLY A 662 -11.67 6.03 -23.95
C GLY A 662 -10.82 5.31 -22.91
N MET A 663 -11.06 4.03 -22.67
CA MET A 663 -10.27 3.19 -21.77
C MET A 663 -8.85 2.99 -22.30
N ALA A 664 -8.67 2.72 -23.58
CA ALA A 664 -7.38 2.62 -24.24
C ALA A 664 -6.60 3.95 -24.16
N GLN A 665 -7.26 5.08 -24.45
CA GLN A 665 -6.70 6.41 -24.29
C GLN A 665 -6.26 6.70 -22.84
N SER A 666 -7.03 6.26 -21.85
CA SER A 666 -6.69 6.41 -20.44
C SER A 666 -5.43 5.63 -20.06
N CYS A 667 -5.27 4.41 -20.58
CA CYS A 667 -4.03 3.64 -20.44
C CYS A 667 -2.84 4.38 -21.04
N PHE A 668 -2.98 4.91 -22.26
CA PHE A 668 -1.90 5.64 -22.93
C PHE A 668 -1.51 6.93 -22.21
N ARG A 669 -2.49 7.73 -21.75
CA ARG A 669 -2.24 8.92 -20.93
C ARG A 669 -1.50 8.57 -19.64
N TRP A 670 -1.90 7.49 -18.98
CA TRP A 670 -1.24 7.03 -17.77
C TRP A 670 0.22 6.64 -18.03
N ILE A 671 0.50 5.88 -19.10
CA ILE A 671 1.85 5.46 -19.50
C ILE A 671 2.73 6.69 -19.76
N THR A 672 2.25 7.65 -20.57
CA THR A 672 2.99 8.87 -20.90
C THR A 672 3.29 9.70 -19.65
N SER A 673 2.30 9.93 -18.80
CA SER A 673 2.47 10.68 -17.55
C SER A 673 3.49 10.05 -16.62
N ARG A 674 3.50 8.72 -16.50
CA ARG A 674 4.41 8.01 -15.61
C ARG A 674 5.85 8.00 -16.10
N ASN A 675 6.06 7.82 -17.40
CA ASN A 675 7.41 7.76 -17.97
C ASN A 675 8.10 9.12 -18.08
N GLN A 676 7.39 10.23 -17.86
CA GLN A 676 7.98 11.57 -17.73
C GLN A 676 8.44 11.90 -16.30
N MET A 677 8.10 11.07 -15.31
CA MET A 677 8.56 11.26 -13.93
C MET A 677 10.04 10.94 -13.83
N LYS A 678 10.82 11.82 -13.19
CA LYS A 678 12.19 11.52 -12.84
C LYS A 678 12.23 10.46 -11.74
N VAL A 679 12.88 9.36 -12.04
CA VAL A 679 13.07 8.24 -11.11
C VAL A 679 14.57 7.94 -11.07
N ASP A 680 15.20 8.21 -9.92
CA ASP A 680 16.65 8.10 -9.77
C ASP A 680 17.10 6.69 -9.32
N ASP A 681 16.17 5.90 -8.77
CA ASP A 681 16.45 4.56 -8.28
C ASP A 681 16.17 3.50 -9.35
N TRP A 682 17.17 2.66 -9.63
CA TRP A 682 17.08 1.60 -10.65
C TRP A 682 15.92 0.62 -10.42
N HIS A 683 15.65 0.25 -9.16
CA HIS A 683 14.55 -0.65 -8.84
C HIS A 683 13.18 0.00 -9.12
N ALA A 684 13.05 1.30 -8.80
CA ALA A 684 11.85 2.05 -9.09
C ALA A 684 11.64 2.25 -10.61
N GLN A 685 12.73 2.35 -11.39
CA GLN A 685 12.66 2.37 -12.87
C GLN A 685 12.13 1.04 -13.42
N LEU A 686 12.62 -0.11 -12.93
CA LEU A 686 12.10 -1.42 -13.33
C LEU A 686 10.61 -1.58 -13.00
N ILE A 687 10.18 -1.14 -11.82
CA ILE A 687 8.76 -1.14 -11.44
C ILE A 687 7.94 -0.27 -12.39
N LEU A 688 8.46 0.90 -12.76
CA LEU A 688 7.82 1.80 -13.71
C LEU A 688 7.63 1.14 -15.07
N ILE A 689 8.68 0.53 -15.61
CA ILE A 689 8.65 -0.18 -16.89
C ILE A 689 7.65 -1.33 -16.85
N LYS A 690 7.69 -2.14 -15.81
CA LYS A 690 6.77 -3.27 -15.61
C LYS A 690 5.30 -2.81 -15.56
N ASN A 691 5.01 -1.77 -14.79
CA ASN A 691 3.65 -1.22 -14.71
C ASN A 691 3.21 -0.58 -16.03
N SER A 692 4.13 0.04 -16.77
CA SER A 692 3.86 0.58 -18.11
C SER A 692 3.53 -0.54 -19.10
N ALA A 693 4.24 -1.67 -19.03
CA ALA A 693 3.95 -2.83 -19.87
C ALA A 693 2.58 -3.44 -19.55
N TYR A 694 2.18 -3.45 -18.30
CA TYR A 694 0.84 -3.90 -17.89
C TYR A 694 -0.25 -2.97 -18.42
N ALA A 695 -0.08 -1.66 -18.30
CA ALA A 695 -1.01 -0.69 -18.85
C ALA A 695 -1.07 -0.76 -20.38
N TRP A 696 0.07 -0.98 -21.03
CA TRP A 696 0.14 -1.19 -22.47
C TRP A 696 -0.62 -2.45 -22.91
N ARG A 697 -0.45 -3.54 -22.20
CA ARG A 697 -1.16 -4.80 -22.46
C ARG A 697 -2.67 -4.63 -22.32
N GLN A 698 -3.11 -3.95 -21.29
CA GLN A 698 -4.52 -3.62 -21.08
C GLN A 698 -5.05 -2.70 -22.19
N MET A 699 -4.24 -1.73 -22.63
CA MET A 699 -4.56 -0.86 -23.76
C MET A 699 -4.76 -1.66 -25.05
N VAL A 700 -3.81 -2.55 -25.39
CA VAL A 700 -3.91 -3.41 -26.58
C VAL A 700 -5.12 -4.34 -26.49
N PHE A 701 -5.44 -4.83 -25.29
CA PHE A 701 -6.66 -5.59 -25.06
C PHE A 701 -7.92 -4.78 -25.40
N TYR A 702 -8.01 -3.52 -24.91
CA TYR A 702 -9.17 -2.66 -25.22
C TYR A 702 -9.24 -2.27 -26.70
N LEU A 703 -8.10 -1.99 -27.33
CA LEU A 703 -8.03 -1.74 -28.78
C LEU A 703 -8.52 -2.94 -29.59
N SER A 704 -8.27 -4.16 -29.11
CA SER A 704 -8.72 -5.41 -29.75
C SER A 704 -10.25 -5.60 -29.71
N MET A 705 -10.94 -4.84 -28.87
CA MET A 705 -12.40 -4.85 -28.77
C MET A 705 -13.08 -3.84 -29.71
N LEU A 706 -12.30 -2.97 -30.36
CA LEU A 706 -12.80 -1.92 -31.24
C LEU A 706 -13.08 -2.47 -32.66
N PRO A 707 -14.10 -1.93 -33.36
CA PRO A 707 -14.21 -2.08 -34.79
C PRO A 707 -12.97 -1.50 -35.52
N GLN A 708 -12.65 -2.01 -36.69
CA GLN A 708 -11.47 -1.60 -37.46
C GLN A 708 -11.40 -0.08 -37.72
N ALA A 709 -12.56 0.55 -38.02
CA ALA A 709 -12.62 2.00 -38.25
C ALA A 709 -12.26 2.83 -37.00
N ASP A 710 -12.73 2.40 -35.82
CA ASP A 710 -12.46 3.07 -34.55
C ASP A 710 -11.01 2.84 -34.08
N LEU A 711 -10.41 1.71 -34.45
CA LEU A 711 -9.03 1.37 -34.18
C LEU A 711 -8.06 2.36 -34.85
N ALA A 712 -8.28 2.70 -36.13
CA ALA A 712 -7.48 3.70 -36.83
C ALA A 712 -7.56 5.06 -36.13
N SER A 713 -8.77 5.52 -35.80
CA SER A 713 -8.97 6.78 -35.07
C SER A 713 -8.30 6.81 -33.68
N ALA A 714 -8.27 5.65 -33.00
CA ALA A 714 -7.60 5.53 -31.70
C ALA A 714 -6.07 5.66 -31.84
N LEU A 715 -5.47 5.09 -32.89
CA LEU A 715 -4.04 5.21 -33.17
C LEU A 715 -3.68 6.66 -33.57
N ASP A 716 -4.43 7.30 -34.47
CA ASP A 716 -4.22 8.70 -34.84
C ASP A 716 -4.25 9.62 -33.61
N TRP A 717 -5.18 9.36 -32.70
CA TRP A 717 -5.24 10.09 -31.44
C TRP A 717 -3.98 9.86 -30.59
N MET A 718 -3.45 8.63 -30.49
CA MET A 718 -2.25 8.31 -29.72
C MET A 718 -1.02 9.00 -30.33
N GLU A 719 -0.88 9.03 -31.63
CA GLU A 719 0.19 9.75 -32.34
C GLU A 719 0.13 11.24 -32.07
N THR A 720 -1.04 11.86 -32.23
CA THR A 720 -1.26 13.29 -31.92
C THR A 720 -0.99 13.60 -30.45
N TYR A 721 -1.31 12.68 -29.54
CA TYR A 721 -1.04 12.84 -28.12
C TYR A 721 0.46 12.72 -27.81
N LEU A 722 1.17 11.80 -28.48
CA LEU A 722 2.61 11.62 -28.37
C LEU A 722 3.39 12.87 -28.83
N GLU A 723 2.98 13.52 -29.94
CA GLU A 723 3.59 14.73 -30.46
C GLU A 723 3.58 15.90 -29.48
N LYS A 724 2.63 15.92 -28.53
CA LYS A 724 2.55 16.95 -27.48
C LYS A 724 3.48 16.70 -26.29
N GLN A 725 4.21 15.58 -26.30
CA GLN A 725 5.11 15.22 -25.21
C GLN A 725 6.54 15.73 -25.46
N SER A 726 7.45 15.55 -24.47
CA SER A 726 8.85 15.92 -24.63
C SER A 726 9.51 15.13 -25.77
N GLU A 727 10.42 15.77 -26.51
CA GLU A 727 11.14 15.17 -27.63
C GLU A 727 11.82 13.85 -27.25
N GLN A 728 12.46 13.81 -26.07
CA GLN A 728 13.10 12.61 -25.55
C GLN A 728 12.10 11.44 -25.34
N PHE A 729 10.89 11.76 -24.90
CA PHE A 729 9.85 10.75 -24.73
C PHE A 729 9.29 10.29 -26.08
N GLN A 730 9.08 11.22 -27.01
CA GLN A 730 8.63 10.91 -28.38
C GLN A 730 9.58 9.93 -29.07
N LEU A 731 10.88 10.19 -29.03
CA LEU A 731 11.90 9.33 -29.65
C LEU A 731 11.86 7.89 -29.10
N ARG A 732 11.62 7.73 -27.81
CA ARG A 732 11.55 6.40 -27.17
C ARG A 732 10.25 5.67 -27.45
N PHE A 733 9.13 6.37 -27.40
CA PHE A 733 7.80 5.75 -27.52
C PHE A 733 7.31 5.59 -28.95
N ARG A 734 7.81 6.38 -29.90
CA ARG A 734 7.44 6.27 -31.32
C ARG A 734 7.70 4.87 -31.86
N VAL A 735 8.84 4.28 -31.54
CA VAL A 735 9.21 2.92 -31.97
C VAL A 735 8.16 1.88 -31.54
N VAL A 736 7.60 2.01 -30.34
CA VAL A 736 6.58 1.07 -29.83
C VAL A 736 5.23 1.31 -30.50
N LEU A 737 4.91 2.60 -30.72
CA LEU A 737 3.65 2.97 -31.35
C LEU A 737 3.65 2.61 -32.85
N ASP A 738 4.76 2.83 -33.55
CA ASP A 738 4.94 2.38 -34.95
C ASP A 738 4.76 0.87 -35.07
N GLY A 739 5.35 0.11 -34.14
CA GLY A 739 5.18 -1.35 -34.09
C GLY A 739 3.74 -1.80 -33.86
N LEU A 740 2.96 -1.06 -33.07
CA LEU A 740 1.53 -1.30 -32.90
C LEU A 740 0.77 -0.97 -34.20
N GLY A 741 1.10 0.13 -34.86
CA GLY A 741 0.52 0.56 -36.14
C GLY A 741 0.75 -0.45 -37.27
N GLU A 742 1.96 -1.03 -37.36
CA GLU A 742 2.26 -2.10 -38.32
C GLU A 742 1.38 -3.35 -38.10
N CYS A 743 1.19 -3.75 -36.84
CA CYS A 743 0.30 -4.87 -36.51
C CYS A 743 -1.15 -4.60 -36.90
N VAL A 744 -1.64 -3.37 -36.75
CA VAL A 744 -3.00 -2.98 -37.17
C VAL A 744 -3.15 -3.05 -38.68
N GLN A 745 -2.08 -2.79 -39.45
CA GLN A 745 -2.07 -2.93 -40.92
C GLN A 745 -1.86 -4.38 -41.42
N GLY A 746 -1.83 -5.35 -40.52
CA GLY A 746 -1.64 -6.78 -40.85
C GLY A 746 -0.21 -7.14 -41.24
N ARG A 747 0.77 -6.27 -40.96
CA ARG A 747 2.19 -6.56 -41.21
C ARG A 747 2.76 -7.31 -40.03
N SER A 748 3.27 -8.52 -40.27
CA SER A 748 3.93 -9.30 -39.22
C SER A 748 5.27 -8.66 -38.84
N HIS A 749 5.50 -8.43 -37.55
CA HIS A 749 6.81 -8.02 -37.03
C HIS A 749 7.86 -9.06 -37.37
N ASN A 750 8.89 -8.66 -38.09
CA ASN A 750 10.03 -9.51 -38.36
C ASN A 750 10.84 -9.69 -37.06
N GLN A 751 10.94 -10.92 -36.55
CA GLN A 751 11.63 -11.25 -35.27
C GLN A 751 13.12 -10.81 -35.21
N GLN A 752 13.72 -10.40 -36.34
CA GLN A 752 15.11 -9.96 -36.40
C GLN A 752 15.36 -8.53 -35.88
N ALA A 753 14.33 -7.74 -35.65
CA ALA A 753 14.45 -6.38 -35.14
C ALA A 753 14.16 -6.27 -33.63
N ARG A 754 14.69 -7.19 -32.81
CA ARG A 754 14.57 -7.16 -31.34
C ARG A 754 15.12 -5.89 -30.64
N GLY A 755 15.61 -4.94 -31.39
CA GLY A 755 16.07 -3.64 -30.90
C GLY A 755 15.28 -2.43 -31.39
N GLN A 756 14.44 -2.57 -32.42
CA GLN A 756 13.67 -1.47 -33.02
C GLN A 756 12.31 -2.04 -33.47
N GLY A 757 11.24 -1.69 -32.75
CA GLY A 757 9.87 -1.97 -33.18
C GLY A 757 9.22 -3.27 -32.69
N GLY A 758 9.80 -3.99 -31.75
CA GLY A 758 9.20 -5.20 -31.16
C GLY A 758 8.04 -4.91 -30.17
N PRO A 759 7.26 -5.92 -29.77
CA PRO A 759 6.19 -5.75 -28.80
C PRO A 759 6.75 -5.23 -27.45
N PHE A 760 5.99 -4.35 -26.81
CA PHE A 760 6.37 -3.84 -25.49
C PHE A 760 6.06 -4.86 -24.39
N LEU A 761 7.07 -5.65 -24.02
CA LEU A 761 6.93 -6.74 -23.06
C LEU A 761 7.30 -6.36 -21.62
N GLY A 762 7.91 -5.21 -21.39
CA GLY A 762 8.34 -4.76 -20.07
C GLY A 762 9.57 -5.49 -19.51
N TRP A 763 10.22 -6.32 -20.30
CA TRP A 763 11.42 -7.05 -19.95
C TRP A 763 12.37 -7.17 -21.16
N SER A 764 13.62 -7.45 -20.88
CA SER A 764 14.66 -7.60 -21.89
C SER A 764 15.79 -8.50 -21.35
N ASP A 765 16.47 -9.22 -22.22
CA ASP A 765 17.69 -9.99 -21.92
C ASP A 765 18.85 -9.06 -21.57
N LYS A 766 18.72 -7.77 -21.92
CA LYS A 766 19.70 -6.71 -21.72
C LYS A 766 19.04 -5.56 -20.96
N GLN A 767 19.75 -4.46 -20.85
CA GLN A 767 19.17 -3.21 -20.33
C GLN A 767 17.93 -2.83 -21.16
N HIS A 768 16.84 -2.54 -20.48
CA HIS A 768 15.60 -2.20 -21.17
C HIS A 768 15.77 -0.89 -21.94
N TRP A 769 15.31 -0.84 -23.18
CA TRP A 769 15.45 0.32 -24.08
C TRP A 769 14.79 1.61 -23.52
N LEU A 770 13.83 1.52 -22.63
CA LEU A 770 13.27 2.68 -21.90
C LEU A 770 14.21 3.25 -20.83
N MET A 771 15.27 2.54 -20.45
CA MET A 771 16.21 2.97 -19.42
C MET A 771 17.43 3.71 -20.01
N GLY A 772 17.55 3.75 -21.33
CA GLY A 772 18.67 4.36 -22.07
C GLY A 772 18.74 5.88 -21.99
#